data_3b4acf1b54800959efd1d56fb2768479
#
_entry.id   3b4acf1b54800959efd1d56fb2768479
#
_cell.length_a   1.000
_cell.length_b   1.000
_cell.length_c   1.000
_cell.angle_alpha   90.00
_cell.angle_beta   90.00
_cell.angle_gamma   90.00
#
_symmetry.space_group_name_H-M   'P 1'
#
loop_
_entity.id
_entity.type
_entity.pdbx_description
1 polymer ?
#
loop_
_entity_poly.entity_id
_entity_poly.type
_entity_poly.pdbx_seq_one_letter_code
_entity_poly.pdbx_strand_id
1 'polypeptide(L)'
;MGSRGASGAADGPWGNSTEALRDFTDALTVIGSDPILSGRAHNNRGNLHMQNGALTDARRDFTAVLEVLGSPDADPNYDKARFNLAYVDQLSGDLVAAMRAIDDVEPRLANLGPLYQATIQQTRAEILIAAGLLRQGEQQLHEAARAYGSRRLSLFQGETELVRARALLGHDPRAARSVARQAARRFRSHGSDVWALRAEAVATMAAVRSGGRSASLVDEIDGLLPGLRRERLSVDAANVELHACRVLIRRGDLDAAAARLRRVRLSESAPIGARLLHHEVAADLERARGRRARSFTRLRQGLSELHAWQSSFGSLDLQSGVVGHGRQLAIDGLRMAVADGRPEVFLEWSERARALASRIIPVRPPADERVSADLSELRWLQSMTPDPRSAEGRRMAELQDSIRQRAWYGDGSRQVAEPIGLDALQDSLGDGRALVAYVTTPDTVAALVATPGSAVVVDLGSRERLDAQLGGLFPDLDMAASELPEPFAGPVRRQLASRLGELADLLVTPLLEAIGDRGLVLTPSGVLAGVPWGLLPGLQGRSVTVAQSATSWQLRQSSPPRMANAGFVAGPRVARAQAEVTAAARLWAGSTVLTGADATAAAVTGVAGSVDVLHLSAHGRHSSENPLFSGVELVDGPWFGYDIDQLTRVPDVVLLSACEVGRSEVRYGEELIGMTAAWQHAGARTVIASAAAVNDDAAHDVLLGVHRGLRAGLDPAAALAAALPPPDEGTPPAPFVCFA
;
A
#
# COMPACT_ATOMS: atom_id res chain seq x y z
N MET A 1 -3.38 -23.10 -27.14
CA MET A 1 -2.45 -21.99 -27.38
C MET A 1 -3.21 -20.74 -27.02
N GLY A 2 -2.93 -20.18 -25.85
CA GLY A 2 -3.65 -19.02 -25.31
C GLY A 2 -3.33 -17.73 -26.06
N SER A 3 -4.02 -16.64 -25.70
CA SER A 3 -3.90 -15.31 -26.29
C SER A 3 -2.46 -14.81 -26.50
N ARG A 4 -1.50 -15.33 -25.75
CA ARG A 4 -0.07 -15.01 -25.88
C ARG A 4 0.67 -15.87 -26.90
N GLY A 5 0.17 -17.07 -27.21
CA GLY A 5 0.72 -17.90 -28.30
C GLY A 5 0.35 -17.39 -29.69
N ALA A 6 -0.69 -16.53 -29.78
CA ALA A 6 -1.06 -15.89 -31.04
C ALA A 6 -0.26 -14.61 -31.35
N SER A 7 0.46 -14.03 -30.35
CA SER A 7 1.33 -12.88 -30.59
C SER A 7 2.60 -13.20 -31.39
N GLY A 8 3.05 -14.46 -31.37
CA GLY A 8 4.10 -14.98 -32.29
C GLY A 8 3.61 -15.21 -33.70
N ALA A 9 2.30 -15.12 -33.95
CA ALA A 9 1.67 -15.31 -35.24
C ALA A 9 1.34 -13.99 -35.98
N ALA A 10 1.83 -12.83 -35.49
CA ALA A 10 1.73 -11.58 -36.27
C ALA A 10 2.56 -11.66 -37.59
N ASP A 11 3.54 -12.53 -37.64
CA ASP A 11 4.27 -12.88 -38.85
C ASP A 11 3.88 -14.28 -39.43
N GLY A 12 2.83 -14.90 -38.86
CA GLY A 12 2.17 -16.09 -39.39
C GLY A 12 1.16 -15.76 -40.50
N PRO A 13 0.41 -16.73 -41.05
CA PRO A 13 -0.48 -16.58 -42.21
C PRO A 13 -1.61 -15.53 -42.06
N TRP A 14 -1.66 -14.77 -40.99
CA TRP A 14 -2.65 -13.71 -40.68
C TRP A 14 -2.09 -12.30 -40.91
N GLY A 15 -1.37 -12.06 -41.99
CA GLY A 15 -0.63 -10.86 -42.33
C GLY A 15 -1.39 -9.51 -42.37
N ASN A 16 -2.67 -9.43 -42.00
CA ASN A 16 -3.45 -8.23 -41.89
C ASN A 16 -4.54 -8.37 -40.81
N SER A 17 -4.32 -7.80 -39.61
CA SER A 17 -5.28 -7.90 -38.51
C SER A 17 -6.70 -7.39 -38.88
N THR A 18 -6.79 -6.44 -39.81
CA THR A 18 -8.08 -5.90 -40.30
C THR A 18 -8.81 -6.93 -41.20
N GLU A 19 -8.07 -7.65 -42.02
CA GLU A 19 -8.61 -8.71 -42.85
C GLU A 19 -9.05 -9.90 -42.02
N ALA A 20 -8.21 -10.34 -41.05
CA ALA A 20 -8.57 -11.42 -40.13
C ALA A 20 -9.81 -11.08 -39.28
N LEU A 21 -9.98 -9.83 -38.84
CA LEU A 21 -11.21 -9.42 -38.15
C LEU A 21 -12.45 -9.51 -39.02
N ARG A 22 -12.35 -9.18 -40.32
CA ARG A 22 -13.44 -9.37 -41.27
C ARG A 22 -13.75 -10.85 -41.45
N ASP A 23 -12.72 -11.66 -41.69
CA ASP A 23 -12.87 -13.11 -41.90
C ASP A 23 -13.57 -13.80 -40.71
N PHE A 24 -13.19 -13.45 -39.48
CA PHE A 24 -13.90 -13.98 -38.30
C PHE A 24 -15.33 -13.45 -38.18
N THR A 25 -15.58 -12.22 -38.58
CA THR A 25 -16.92 -11.63 -38.56
C THR A 25 -17.82 -12.32 -39.61
N ASP A 26 -17.30 -12.53 -40.81
CA ASP A 26 -18.01 -13.25 -41.86
C ASP A 26 -18.23 -14.73 -41.52
N ALA A 27 -17.22 -15.39 -40.93
CA ALA A 27 -17.34 -16.76 -40.44
C ALA A 27 -18.46 -16.91 -39.39
N LEU A 28 -18.59 -15.95 -38.44
CA LEU A 28 -19.66 -15.97 -37.44
C LEU A 28 -21.05 -15.85 -38.05
N THR A 29 -21.21 -15.26 -39.24
CA THR A 29 -22.51 -15.22 -39.95
C THR A 29 -22.85 -16.55 -40.60
N VAL A 30 -21.88 -17.40 -40.89
CA VAL A 30 -22.02 -18.65 -41.63
C VAL A 30 -21.99 -19.91 -40.75
N ILE A 31 -21.32 -19.85 -39.58
CA ILE A 31 -21.14 -20.99 -38.67
C ILE A 31 -22.48 -21.56 -38.15
N GLY A 32 -23.56 -20.76 -38.19
CA GLY A 32 -24.88 -21.22 -37.74
C GLY A 32 -24.93 -21.51 -36.21
N SER A 33 -25.55 -22.62 -35.82
CA SER A 33 -25.83 -22.97 -34.43
C SER A 33 -24.77 -23.91 -33.79
N ASP A 34 -23.60 -24.08 -34.40
CA ASP A 34 -22.51 -24.89 -33.80
C ASP A 34 -21.85 -24.08 -32.65
N PRO A 35 -22.05 -24.46 -31.37
CA PRO A 35 -21.54 -23.70 -30.25
C PRO A 35 -20.02 -23.75 -30.15
N ILE A 36 -19.38 -24.86 -30.54
CA ILE A 36 -17.93 -25.03 -30.46
C ILE A 36 -17.21 -24.20 -31.50
N LEU A 37 -17.67 -24.21 -32.76
CA LEU A 37 -17.08 -23.39 -33.82
C LEU A 37 -17.33 -21.90 -33.56
N SER A 38 -18.53 -21.52 -33.14
CA SER A 38 -18.87 -20.18 -32.78
C SER A 38 -18.02 -19.66 -31.60
N GLY A 39 -17.86 -20.44 -30.53
CA GLY A 39 -17.01 -20.13 -29.40
C GLY A 39 -15.54 -19.92 -29.81
N ARG A 40 -15.00 -20.76 -30.71
CA ARG A 40 -13.64 -20.62 -31.25
C ARG A 40 -13.47 -19.35 -32.08
N ALA A 41 -14.44 -19.03 -32.93
CA ALA A 41 -14.40 -17.82 -33.76
C ALA A 41 -14.45 -16.54 -32.90
N HIS A 42 -15.37 -16.47 -31.92
CA HIS A 42 -15.42 -15.37 -30.96
C HIS A 42 -14.13 -15.24 -30.15
N ASN A 43 -13.58 -16.36 -29.64
CA ASN A 43 -12.33 -16.31 -28.87
C ASN A 43 -11.16 -15.75 -29.68
N ASN A 44 -11.02 -16.17 -30.95
CA ASN A 44 -9.96 -15.69 -31.82
C ASN A 44 -10.15 -14.23 -32.23
N ARG A 45 -11.38 -13.79 -32.54
CA ARG A 45 -11.70 -12.38 -32.81
C ARG A 45 -11.48 -11.50 -31.59
N GLY A 46 -11.88 -11.96 -30.42
CA GLY A 46 -11.62 -11.30 -29.15
C GLY A 46 -10.12 -11.08 -28.88
N ASN A 47 -9.30 -12.09 -29.19
CA ASN A 47 -7.84 -11.96 -29.09
C ASN A 47 -7.28 -10.89 -30.04
N LEU A 48 -7.79 -10.79 -31.28
CA LEU A 48 -7.39 -9.73 -32.21
C LEU A 48 -7.83 -8.35 -31.73
N HIS A 49 -9.05 -8.20 -31.20
CA HIS A 49 -9.53 -6.98 -30.60
C HIS A 49 -8.64 -6.54 -29.42
N MET A 50 -8.28 -7.48 -28.56
CA MET A 50 -7.41 -7.25 -27.41
C MET A 50 -6.01 -6.79 -27.85
N GLN A 51 -5.41 -7.43 -28.85
CA GLN A 51 -4.12 -7.03 -29.44
C GLN A 51 -4.15 -5.62 -30.03
N ASN A 52 -5.27 -5.23 -30.63
CA ASN A 52 -5.50 -3.91 -31.19
C ASN A 52 -5.89 -2.83 -30.14
N GLY A 53 -5.96 -3.22 -28.85
CA GLY A 53 -6.38 -2.32 -27.77
C GLY A 53 -7.88 -2.00 -27.73
N ALA A 54 -8.70 -2.68 -28.53
CA ALA A 54 -10.16 -2.55 -28.56
C ALA A 54 -10.79 -3.40 -27.42
N LEU A 55 -10.53 -3.01 -26.15
CA LEU A 55 -10.87 -3.80 -24.98
C LEU A 55 -12.38 -4.06 -24.83
N THR A 56 -13.22 -3.11 -25.23
CA THR A 56 -14.69 -3.27 -25.18
C THR A 56 -15.17 -4.35 -26.16
N ASP A 57 -14.62 -4.39 -27.36
CA ASP A 57 -14.97 -5.39 -28.36
C ASP A 57 -14.41 -6.76 -27.97
N ALA A 58 -13.19 -6.80 -27.44
CA ALA A 58 -12.59 -8.02 -26.90
C ALA A 58 -13.45 -8.62 -25.77
N ARG A 59 -13.92 -7.80 -24.83
CA ARG A 59 -14.81 -8.20 -23.74
C ARG A 59 -16.10 -8.80 -24.29
N ARG A 60 -16.72 -8.13 -25.27
CA ARG A 60 -17.96 -8.61 -25.90
C ARG A 60 -17.78 -9.99 -26.51
N ASP A 61 -16.69 -10.21 -27.25
CA ASP A 61 -16.42 -11.50 -27.87
C ASP A 61 -16.15 -12.60 -26.84
N PHE A 62 -15.31 -12.36 -25.83
CA PHE A 62 -15.06 -13.35 -24.78
C PHE A 62 -16.30 -13.67 -23.96
N THR A 63 -17.18 -12.70 -23.71
CA THR A 63 -18.48 -12.94 -23.06
C THR A 63 -19.37 -13.82 -23.94
N ALA A 64 -19.41 -13.57 -25.26
CA ALA A 64 -20.15 -14.40 -26.19
C ALA A 64 -19.67 -15.85 -26.20
N VAL A 65 -18.36 -16.11 -26.00
CA VAL A 65 -17.85 -17.50 -25.85
C VAL A 65 -18.49 -18.18 -24.65
N LEU A 66 -18.59 -17.48 -23.50
CA LEU A 66 -19.18 -18.07 -22.29
C LEU A 66 -20.66 -18.34 -22.45
N GLU A 67 -21.38 -17.43 -23.12
CA GLU A 67 -22.83 -17.59 -23.39
C GLU A 67 -23.10 -18.77 -24.34
N VAL A 68 -22.31 -18.87 -25.41
CA VAL A 68 -22.50 -19.94 -26.45
C VAL A 68 -22.11 -21.31 -25.93
N LEU A 69 -21.03 -21.43 -25.16
CA LEU A 69 -20.57 -22.70 -24.60
C LEU A 69 -21.31 -23.11 -23.33
N GLY A 70 -21.81 -22.14 -22.54
CA GLY A 70 -22.66 -22.35 -21.36
C GLY A 70 -21.95 -22.98 -20.15
N SER A 71 -20.91 -23.81 -20.34
CA SER A 71 -20.25 -24.56 -19.28
C SER A 71 -18.78 -24.82 -19.62
N PRO A 72 -17.88 -24.85 -18.61
CA PRO A 72 -16.48 -25.23 -18.79
C PRO A 72 -16.28 -26.69 -19.30
N ASP A 73 -17.26 -27.57 -19.05
CA ASP A 73 -17.21 -28.98 -19.49
C ASP A 73 -17.50 -29.15 -20.98
N ALA A 74 -18.07 -28.12 -21.63
CA ALA A 74 -18.44 -28.20 -23.06
C ALA A 74 -17.21 -28.11 -23.97
N ASP A 75 -16.29 -27.20 -23.73
CA ASP A 75 -15.05 -27.02 -24.50
C ASP A 75 -14.01 -26.22 -23.68
N PRO A 76 -12.71 -26.57 -23.71
CA PRO A 76 -11.65 -25.85 -23.05
C PRO A 76 -11.55 -24.33 -23.41
N ASN A 77 -12.17 -23.91 -24.52
CA ASN A 77 -12.22 -22.49 -24.86
C ASN A 77 -13.08 -21.67 -23.90
N TYR A 78 -13.96 -22.30 -23.13
CA TYR A 78 -14.67 -21.59 -22.03
C TYR A 78 -13.70 -21.03 -21.01
N ASP A 79 -12.80 -21.86 -20.45
CA ASP A 79 -11.82 -21.41 -19.46
C ASP A 79 -10.77 -20.46 -20.07
N LYS A 80 -10.41 -20.67 -21.36
CA LYS A 80 -9.53 -19.74 -22.07
C LYS A 80 -10.18 -18.36 -22.24
N ALA A 81 -11.48 -18.29 -22.54
CA ALA A 81 -12.19 -17.03 -22.66
C ALA A 81 -12.30 -16.32 -21.29
N ARG A 82 -12.55 -17.06 -20.21
CA ARG A 82 -12.51 -16.50 -18.83
C ARG A 82 -11.13 -15.97 -18.48
N PHE A 83 -10.07 -16.69 -18.81
CA PHE A 83 -8.70 -16.24 -18.64
C PHE A 83 -8.40 -14.97 -19.46
N ASN A 84 -8.88 -14.90 -20.70
CA ASN A 84 -8.73 -13.71 -21.53
C ASN A 84 -9.54 -12.53 -21.02
N LEU A 85 -10.74 -12.76 -20.43
CA LEU A 85 -11.50 -11.71 -19.71
C LEU A 85 -10.72 -11.18 -18.52
N ALA A 86 -10.08 -12.04 -17.73
CA ALA A 86 -9.21 -11.58 -16.64
C ALA A 86 -8.12 -10.64 -17.14
N TYR A 87 -7.53 -10.91 -18.30
CA TYR A 87 -6.53 -10.03 -18.88
C TYR A 87 -7.13 -8.70 -19.37
N VAL A 88 -8.35 -8.72 -19.95
CA VAL A 88 -9.08 -7.48 -20.31
C VAL A 88 -9.43 -6.68 -19.04
N ASP A 89 -9.85 -7.33 -17.96
CA ASP A 89 -10.13 -6.68 -16.66
C ASP A 89 -8.89 -6.01 -16.09
N GLN A 90 -7.75 -6.72 -16.08
CA GLN A 90 -6.47 -6.15 -15.68
C GLN A 90 -6.09 -4.90 -16.49
N LEU A 91 -6.21 -4.97 -17.82
CA LEU A 91 -5.90 -3.83 -18.70
C LEU A 91 -6.85 -2.65 -18.51
N SER A 92 -8.09 -2.92 -18.11
CA SER A 92 -9.13 -1.92 -17.80
C SER A 92 -9.00 -1.35 -16.38
N GLY A 93 -8.09 -1.92 -15.54
CA GLY A 93 -7.85 -1.49 -14.16
C GLY A 93 -8.73 -2.18 -13.12
N ASP A 94 -9.60 -3.10 -13.50
CA ASP A 94 -10.40 -3.92 -12.58
C ASP A 94 -9.58 -5.14 -12.11
N LEU A 95 -8.65 -4.88 -11.18
CA LEU A 95 -7.71 -5.88 -10.70
C LEU A 95 -8.39 -6.99 -9.88
N VAL A 96 -9.50 -6.64 -9.21
CA VAL A 96 -10.26 -7.60 -8.39
C VAL A 96 -10.99 -8.61 -9.28
N ALA A 97 -11.70 -8.13 -10.31
CA ALA A 97 -12.34 -9.03 -11.27
C ALA A 97 -11.32 -9.91 -12.00
N ALA A 98 -10.16 -9.32 -12.38
CA ALA A 98 -9.08 -10.06 -13.01
C ALA A 98 -8.56 -11.21 -12.14
N MET A 99 -8.32 -10.93 -10.84
CA MET A 99 -7.81 -11.94 -9.90
C MET A 99 -8.83 -13.06 -9.67
N ARG A 100 -10.10 -12.71 -9.42
CA ARG A 100 -11.19 -13.70 -9.29
C ARG A 100 -11.26 -14.64 -10.50
N ALA A 101 -11.22 -14.07 -11.70
CA ALA A 101 -11.31 -14.87 -12.92
C ALA A 101 -10.09 -15.80 -13.10
N ILE A 102 -8.88 -15.39 -12.68
CA ILE A 102 -7.68 -16.24 -12.66
C ILE A 102 -7.87 -17.40 -11.67
N ASP A 103 -8.28 -17.12 -10.44
CA ASP A 103 -8.46 -18.14 -9.40
C ASP A 103 -9.52 -19.18 -9.78
N ASP A 104 -10.59 -18.76 -10.44
CA ASP A 104 -11.64 -19.65 -10.93
C ASP A 104 -11.18 -20.61 -12.03
N VAL A 105 -10.26 -20.17 -12.90
CA VAL A 105 -9.83 -20.99 -14.05
C VAL A 105 -8.55 -21.79 -13.78
N GLU A 106 -7.73 -21.36 -12.81
CA GLU A 106 -6.42 -21.97 -12.53
C GLU A 106 -6.49 -23.48 -12.29
N PRO A 107 -7.40 -24.03 -11.45
CA PRO A 107 -7.44 -25.47 -11.19
C PRO A 107 -7.65 -26.33 -12.45
N ARG A 108 -8.38 -25.80 -13.45
CA ARG A 108 -8.65 -26.50 -14.69
C ARG A 108 -7.58 -26.26 -15.75
N LEU A 109 -7.16 -25.00 -15.92
CA LEU A 109 -6.13 -24.66 -16.92
C LEU A 109 -4.74 -25.18 -16.54
N ALA A 110 -4.39 -25.22 -15.24
CA ALA A 110 -3.13 -25.77 -14.78
C ALA A 110 -2.98 -27.25 -15.14
N ASN A 111 -4.06 -28.00 -15.14
CA ASN A 111 -4.08 -29.42 -15.54
C ASN A 111 -3.83 -29.63 -17.04
N LEU A 112 -3.95 -28.60 -17.88
CA LEU A 112 -3.61 -28.67 -19.31
C LEU A 112 -2.09 -28.65 -19.54
N GLY A 113 -1.30 -28.43 -18.53
CA GLY A 113 0.14 -28.58 -18.55
C GLY A 113 0.94 -27.37 -18.07
N PRO A 114 2.25 -27.55 -17.90
CA PRO A 114 3.13 -26.56 -17.27
C PRO A 114 3.26 -25.23 -18.02
N LEU A 115 2.91 -25.20 -19.31
CA LEU A 115 2.87 -23.94 -20.07
C LEU A 115 1.73 -23.04 -19.58
N TYR A 116 0.55 -23.62 -19.34
CA TYR A 116 -0.58 -22.87 -18.80
C TYR A 116 -0.32 -22.40 -17.38
N GLN A 117 0.32 -23.21 -16.54
CA GLN A 117 0.76 -22.79 -15.21
C GLN A 117 1.66 -21.55 -15.27
N ALA A 118 2.69 -21.57 -16.12
CA ALA A 118 3.59 -20.42 -16.28
C ALA A 118 2.86 -19.18 -16.83
N THR A 119 1.87 -19.35 -17.71
CA THR A 119 1.05 -18.26 -18.25
C THR A 119 0.15 -17.65 -17.16
N ILE A 120 -0.47 -18.49 -16.33
CA ILE A 120 -1.27 -18.05 -15.17
C ILE A 120 -0.40 -17.28 -14.19
N GLN A 121 0.75 -17.84 -13.79
CA GLN A 121 1.70 -17.20 -12.89
C GLN A 121 2.15 -15.83 -13.44
N GLN A 122 2.45 -15.73 -14.73
CA GLN A 122 2.83 -14.46 -15.34
C GLN A 122 1.68 -13.46 -15.30
N THR A 123 0.44 -13.84 -15.62
CA THR A 123 -0.71 -12.93 -15.58
C THR A 123 -1.03 -12.50 -14.16
N ARG A 124 -0.97 -13.42 -13.19
CA ARG A 124 -1.09 -13.10 -11.76
C ARG A 124 -0.03 -12.09 -11.32
N ALA A 125 1.23 -12.30 -11.73
CA ALA A 125 2.31 -11.37 -11.45
C ALA A 125 2.07 -9.97 -12.05
N GLU A 126 1.52 -9.88 -13.25
CA GLU A 126 1.15 -8.60 -13.87
C GLU A 126 0.05 -7.88 -13.08
N ILE A 127 -0.96 -8.61 -12.57
CA ILE A 127 -2.00 -8.06 -11.70
C ILE A 127 -1.40 -7.57 -10.38
N LEU A 128 -0.53 -8.36 -9.74
CA LEU A 128 0.17 -7.98 -8.51
C LEU A 128 1.00 -6.70 -8.69
N ILE A 129 1.73 -6.61 -9.80
CA ILE A 129 2.52 -5.41 -10.13
C ILE A 129 1.62 -4.20 -10.38
N ALA A 130 0.49 -4.38 -11.08
CA ALA A 130 -0.48 -3.33 -11.28
C ALA A 130 -1.11 -2.87 -9.94
N ALA A 131 -1.29 -3.78 -8.99
CA ALA A 131 -1.72 -3.51 -7.63
C ALA A 131 -0.61 -2.91 -6.74
N GLY A 132 0.62 -2.71 -7.25
CA GLY A 132 1.75 -2.17 -6.49
C GLY A 132 2.48 -3.18 -5.61
N LEU A 133 2.09 -4.45 -5.63
CA LEU A 133 2.71 -5.55 -4.87
C LEU A 133 3.95 -6.09 -5.62
N LEU A 134 4.95 -5.22 -5.79
CA LEU A 134 6.08 -5.43 -6.70
C LEU A 134 6.90 -6.66 -6.37
N ARG A 135 7.23 -6.89 -5.07
CA ARG A 135 8.09 -8.03 -4.67
C ARG A 135 7.46 -9.38 -5.01
N GLN A 136 6.17 -9.53 -4.74
CA GLN A 136 5.43 -10.76 -5.03
C GLN A 136 5.29 -10.97 -6.54
N GLY A 137 4.94 -9.92 -7.27
CA GLY A 137 4.90 -9.96 -8.72
C GLY A 137 6.25 -10.33 -9.35
N GLU A 138 7.36 -9.78 -8.85
CA GLU A 138 8.70 -10.12 -9.31
C GLU A 138 9.08 -11.58 -9.03
N GLN A 139 8.71 -12.11 -7.87
CA GLN A 139 8.94 -13.53 -7.54
C GLN A 139 8.21 -14.46 -8.52
N GLN A 140 6.91 -14.21 -8.75
CA GLN A 140 6.14 -15.01 -9.70
C GLN A 140 6.64 -14.87 -11.14
N LEU A 141 7.07 -13.66 -11.57
CA LEU A 141 7.71 -13.48 -12.87
C LEU A 141 9.03 -14.27 -12.98
N HIS A 142 9.80 -14.33 -11.91
CA HIS A 142 11.03 -15.11 -11.89
C HIS A 142 10.75 -16.61 -12.08
N GLU A 143 9.74 -17.13 -11.41
CA GLU A 143 9.31 -18.53 -11.54
C GLU A 143 8.79 -18.83 -12.93
N ALA A 144 7.93 -17.98 -13.49
CA ALA A 144 7.41 -18.11 -14.85
C ALA A 144 8.55 -18.07 -15.89
N ALA A 145 9.50 -17.13 -15.76
CA ALA A 145 10.64 -17.02 -16.67
C ALA A 145 11.53 -18.28 -16.65
N ARG A 146 11.75 -18.87 -15.47
CA ARG A 146 12.49 -20.12 -15.33
C ARG A 146 11.74 -21.30 -15.97
N ALA A 147 10.43 -21.36 -15.80
CA ALA A 147 9.58 -22.39 -16.41
C ALA A 147 9.59 -22.30 -17.94
N TYR A 148 9.55 -21.10 -18.50
CA TYR A 148 9.69 -20.90 -19.96
C TYR A 148 11.10 -21.22 -20.46
N GLY A 149 12.14 -20.77 -19.73
CA GLY A 149 13.54 -20.99 -20.10
C GLY A 149 13.91 -22.48 -20.14
N SER A 150 13.46 -23.28 -19.16
CA SER A 150 13.71 -24.72 -19.10
C SER A 150 13.11 -25.49 -20.29
N ARG A 151 12.10 -24.90 -20.96
CA ARG A 151 11.42 -25.46 -22.12
C ARG A 151 11.83 -24.83 -23.45
N ARG A 152 12.85 -23.96 -23.43
CA ARG A 152 13.34 -23.19 -24.59
C ARG A 152 12.25 -22.34 -25.28
N LEU A 153 11.28 -21.85 -24.49
CA LEU A 153 10.21 -20.99 -24.98
C LEU A 153 10.66 -19.52 -24.94
N SER A 154 11.60 -19.18 -25.82
CA SER A 154 12.30 -17.90 -25.81
C SER A 154 11.40 -16.68 -25.92
N LEU A 155 10.31 -16.73 -26.69
CA LEU A 155 9.38 -15.60 -26.84
C LEU A 155 8.65 -15.31 -25.53
N PHE A 156 8.11 -16.33 -24.87
CA PHE A 156 7.43 -16.18 -23.56
C PHE A 156 8.41 -15.69 -22.50
N GLN A 157 9.66 -16.16 -22.52
CA GLN A 157 10.69 -15.65 -21.64
C GLN A 157 10.96 -14.16 -21.90
N GLY A 158 11.01 -13.72 -23.17
CA GLY A 158 11.17 -12.33 -23.56
C GLY A 158 9.98 -11.46 -23.10
N GLU A 159 8.75 -11.96 -23.19
CA GLU A 159 7.55 -11.27 -22.68
C GLU A 159 7.64 -11.07 -21.15
N THR A 160 8.04 -12.11 -20.42
CA THR A 160 8.23 -12.03 -18.97
C THR A 160 9.34 -11.03 -18.58
N GLU A 161 10.47 -11.03 -19.32
CA GLU A 161 11.54 -10.05 -19.17
C GLU A 161 11.03 -8.61 -19.44
N LEU A 162 10.18 -8.39 -20.43
CA LEU A 162 9.58 -7.09 -20.74
C LEU A 162 8.65 -6.60 -19.62
N VAL A 163 7.81 -7.48 -19.08
CA VAL A 163 6.96 -7.16 -17.92
C VAL A 163 7.83 -6.76 -16.72
N ARG A 164 8.87 -7.53 -16.43
CA ARG A 164 9.83 -7.21 -15.38
C ARG A 164 10.51 -5.87 -15.60
N ALA A 165 10.94 -5.56 -16.83
CA ALA A 165 11.54 -4.28 -17.15
C ALA A 165 10.58 -3.10 -16.89
N ARG A 166 9.28 -3.26 -17.19
CA ARG A 166 8.25 -2.26 -16.88
C ARG A 166 8.09 -2.05 -15.38
N ALA A 167 8.05 -3.11 -14.59
CA ALA A 167 7.98 -3.04 -13.14
C ALA A 167 9.17 -2.28 -12.54
N LEU A 168 10.37 -2.54 -13.04
CA LEU A 168 11.61 -1.90 -12.60
C LEU A 168 11.71 -0.41 -12.95
N LEU A 169 10.95 0.10 -13.93
CA LEU A 169 11.02 1.53 -14.34
C LEU A 169 10.84 2.51 -13.18
N GLY A 170 10.04 2.14 -12.17
CA GLY A 170 9.71 3.01 -11.04
C GLY A 170 10.82 3.15 -10.01
N HIS A 171 11.59 2.09 -9.75
CA HIS A 171 12.53 2.02 -8.63
C HIS A 171 13.97 1.72 -9.04
N ASP A 172 14.21 0.98 -10.13
CA ASP A 172 15.54 0.74 -10.69
C ASP A 172 15.56 0.89 -12.22
N PRO A 173 15.58 2.14 -12.74
CA PRO A 173 15.60 2.36 -14.18
C PRO A 173 16.86 1.81 -14.88
N ARG A 174 17.97 1.62 -14.16
CA ARG A 174 19.20 1.04 -14.76
C ARG A 174 19.01 -0.45 -15.03
N ALA A 175 18.50 -1.18 -14.06
CA ALA A 175 18.14 -2.59 -14.24
C ALA A 175 17.03 -2.74 -15.30
N ALA A 176 16.00 -1.88 -15.28
CA ALA A 176 14.93 -1.86 -16.29
C ALA A 176 15.50 -1.77 -17.72
N ARG A 177 16.48 -0.86 -17.95
CA ARG A 177 17.13 -0.70 -19.25
C ARG A 177 17.87 -1.96 -19.69
N SER A 178 18.59 -2.59 -18.76
CA SER A 178 19.35 -3.83 -19.05
C SER A 178 18.42 -4.96 -19.47
N VAL A 179 17.38 -5.20 -18.67
CA VAL A 179 16.40 -6.27 -18.91
C VAL A 179 15.62 -6.02 -20.20
N ALA A 180 15.15 -4.79 -20.45
CA ALA A 180 14.45 -4.43 -21.68
C ALA A 180 15.30 -4.65 -22.92
N ARG A 181 16.59 -4.29 -22.89
CA ARG A 181 17.52 -4.56 -24.00
C ARG A 181 17.75 -6.06 -24.23
N GLN A 182 17.76 -6.86 -23.16
CA GLN A 182 17.86 -8.31 -23.29
C GLN A 182 16.61 -8.87 -23.98
N ALA A 183 15.42 -8.46 -23.54
CA ALA A 183 14.16 -8.83 -24.18
C ALA A 183 14.13 -8.43 -25.68
N ALA A 184 14.53 -7.20 -26.01
CA ALA A 184 14.59 -6.71 -27.39
C ALA A 184 15.49 -7.58 -28.29
N ARG A 185 16.69 -7.94 -27.80
CA ARG A 185 17.60 -8.85 -28.55
C ARG A 185 16.97 -10.21 -28.77
N ARG A 186 16.28 -10.76 -27.75
CA ARG A 186 15.61 -12.05 -27.83
C ARG A 186 14.48 -12.02 -28.85
N PHE A 187 13.65 -10.99 -28.85
CA PHE A 187 12.58 -10.83 -29.81
C PHE A 187 13.08 -10.70 -31.25
N ARG A 188 14.14 -9.89 -31.48
CA ARG A 188 14.76 -9.76 -32.82
C ARG A 188 15.31 -11.10 -33.33
N SER A 189 15.97 -11.89 -32.47
CA SER A 189 16.51 -13.19 -32.88
C SER A 189 15.45 -14.22 -33.29
N HIS A 190 14.16 -13.92 -33.00
CA HIS A 190 13.02 -14.77 -33.37
C HIS A 190 12.06 -14.07 -34.35
N GLY A 191 12.49 -12.96 -34.98
CA GLY A 191 11.68 -12.24 -35.99
C GLY A 191 10.42 -11.55 -35.39
N SER A 192 10.41 -11.26 -34.08
CA SER A 192 9.26 -10.68 -33.39
C SER A 192 9.41 -9.16 -33.26
N ASP A 193 9.32 -8.45 -34.39
CA ASP A 193 9.65 -7.02 -34.49
C ASP A 193 8.76 -6.13 -33.63
N VAL A 194 7.48 -6.41 -33.51
CA VAL A 194 6.52 -5.67 -32.67
C VAL A 194 6.91 -5.72 -31.19
N TRP A 195 7.28 -6.91 -30.71
CA TRP A 195 7.71 -7.08 -29.33
C TRP A 195 9.11 -6.49 -29.08
N ALA A 196 9.99 -6.57 -30.06
CA ALA A 196 11.29 -5.89 -30.00
C ALA A 196 11.13 -4.37 -29.88
N LEU A 197 10.23 -3.78 -30.68
CA LEU A 197 9.89 -2.36 -30.62
C LEU A 197 9.36 -1.93 -29.24
N ARG A 198 8.47 -2.72 -28.64
CA ARG A 198 7.96 -2.46 -27.28
C ARG A 198 9.08 -2.52 -26.22
N ALA A 199 9.98 -3.48 -26.34
CA ALA A 199 11.11 -3.62 -25.43
C ALA A 199 12.11 -2.46 -25.58
N GLU A 200 12.37 -1.98 -26.80
CA GLU A 200 13.18 -0.79 -27.07
C GLU A 200 12.55 0.47 -26.49
N ALA A 201 11.23 0.63 -26.62
CA ALA A 201 10.48 1.73 -26.00
C ALA A 201 10.71 1.76 -24.49
N VAL A 202 10.61 0.60 -23.79
CA VAL A 202 10.90 0.52 -22.36
C VAL A 202 12.36 0.83 -22.04
N ALA A 203 13.33 0.38 -22.85
CA ALA A 203 14.74 0.68 -22.64
C ALA A 203 15.05 2.19 -22.75
N THR A 204 14.40 2.86 -23.70
CA THR A 204 14.52 4.32 -23.90
C THR A 204 13.85 5.10 -22.76
N MET A 205 12.66 4.70 -22.34
CA MET A 205 12.00 5.28 -21.16
C MET A 205 12.87 5.14 -19.91
N ALA A 206 13.52 4.00 -19.70
CA ALA A 206 14.44 3.75 -18.60
C ALA A 206 15.67 4.69 -18.66
N ALA A 207 16.21 4.96 -19.85
CA ALA A 207 17.30 5.92 -20.03
C ALA A 207 16.90 7.34 -19.63
N VAL A 208 15.68 7.76 -19.98
CA VAL A 208 15.14 9.07 -19.57
C VAL A 208 14.94 9.14 -18.06
N ARG A 209 14.40 8.08 -17.44
CA ARG A 209 14.18 8.02 -15.98
C ARG A 209 15.49 8.00 -15.18
N SER A 210 16.55 7.45 -15.75
CA SER A 210 17.91 7.52 -15.16
C SER A 210 18.56 8.93 -15.22
N GLY A 211 17.78 9.96 -15.57
CA GLY A 211 18.26 11.36 -15.59
C GLY A 211 18.79 11.82 -16.95
N GLY A 212 18.60 11.03 -18.01
CA GLY A 212 19.06 11.39 -19.35
C GLY A 212 18.53 12.76 -19.85
N ARG A 213 19.43 13.58 -20.40
CA ARG A 213 19.12 14.93 -20.95
C ARG A 213 19.60 15.11 -22.40
N SER A 214 20.15 14.07 -23.02
CA SER A 214 20.70 14.15 -24.37
C SER A 214 19.61 14.40 -25.43
N ALA A 215 19.90 15.22 -26.42
CA ALA A 215 19.04 15.39 -27.58
C ALA A 215 18.84 14.05 -28.31
N SER A 216 19.89 13.21 -28.35
CA SER A 216 19.82 11.89 -28.97
C SER A 216 18.74 10.98 -28.39
N LEU A 217 18.31 11.17 -27.14
CA LEU A 217 17.16 10.46 -26.59
C LEU A 217 15.83 10.89 -27.22
N VAL A 218 15.72 12.16 -27.61
CA VAL A 218 14.53 12.63 -28.34
C VAL A 218 14.53 12.06 -29.74
N ASP A 219 15.68 12.02 -30.41
CA ASP A 219 15.84 11.43 -31.75
C ASP A 219 15.54 9.93 -31.72
N GLU A 220 16.02 9.21 -30.68
CA GLU A 220 15.73 7.78 -30.45
C GLU A 220 14.22 7.56 -30.30
N ILE A 221 13.53 8.39 -29.51
CA ILE A 221 12.07 8.35 -29.35
C ILE A 221 11.36 8.62 -30.67
N ASP A 222 11.81 9.63 -31.42
CA ASP A 222 11.22 9.98 -32.73
C ASP A 222 11.38 8.86 -33.76
N GLY A 223 12.45 8.07 -33.67
CA GLY A 223 12.65 6.86 -34.44
C GLY A 223 11.69 5.72 -34.10
N LEU A 224 11.27 5.59 -32.82
CA LEU A 224 10.35 4.55 -32.36
C LEU A 224 8.87 4.86 -32.68
N LEU A 225 8.47 6.15 -32.62
CA LEU A 225 7.07 6.55 -32.73
C LEU A 225 6.35 6.11 -34.01
N PRO A 226 6.96 6.20 -35.22
CA PRO A 226 6.29 5.73 -36.46
C PRO A 226 5.94 4.24 -36.40
N GLY A 227 6.85 3.40 -35.87
CA GLY A 227 6.64 1.98 -35.67
C GLY A 227 5.49 1.71 -34.69
N LEU A 228 5.56 2.32 -33.48
CA LEU A 228 4.52 2.16 -32.45
C LEU A 228 3.13 2.57 -32.95
N ARG A 229 3.03 3.64 -33.75
CA ARG A 229 1.76 4.12 -34.31
C ARG A 229 1.24 3.19 -35.41
N ARG A 230 2.13 2.70 -36.29
CA ARG A 230 1.76 1.72 -37.33
C ARG A 230 1.20 0.45 -36.75
N GLU A 231 1.82 -0.05 -35.66
CA GLU A 231 1.41 -1.24 -34.93
C GLU A 231 0.25 -0.97 -33.94
N ARG A 232 -0.33 0.23 -33.95
CA ARG A 232 -1.45 0.65 -33.07
C ARG A 232 -1.17 0.51 -31.57
N LEU A 233 0.08 0.58 -31.17
CA LEU A 233 0.54 0.54 -29.77
C LEU A 233 0.39 1.91 -29.12
N SER A 234 -0.86 2.38 -28.98
CA SER A 234 -1.19 3.75 -28.59
C SER A 234 -0.69 4.13 -27.19
N VAL A 235 -0.77 3.22 -26.24
CA VAL A 235 -0.29 3.44 -24.86
C VAL A 235 1.24 3.49 -24.80
N ASP A 236 1.93 2.58 -25.49
CA ASP A 236 3.39 2.60 -25.58
C ASP A 236 3.87 3.91 -26.27
N ALA A 237 3.23 4.30 -27.36
CA ALA A 237 3.52 5.57 -28.06
C ALA A 237 3.29 6.80 -27.16
N ALA A 238 2.20 6.83 -26.40
CA ALA A 238 1.91 7.92 -25.45
C ALA A 238 2.97 7.99 -24.35
N ASN A 239 3.37 6.84 -23.78
CA ASN A 239 4.37 6.79 -22.73
C ASN A 239 5.75 7.28 -23.22
N VAL A 240 6.21 6.87 -24.41
CA VAL A 240 7.48 7.36 -24.97
C VAL A 240 7.43 8.85 -25.27
N GLU A 241 6.29 9.35 -25.81
CA GLU A 241 6.08 10.78 -26.09
C GLU A 241 6.12 11.62 -24.80
N LEU A 242 5.52 11.14 -23.70
CA LEU A 242 5.60 11.76 -22.39
C LEU A 242 7.05 11.82 -21.85
N HIS A 243 7.84 10.79 -22.11
CA HIS A 243 9.24 10.79 -21.74
C HIS A 243 10.08 11.74 -22.60
N ALA A 244 9.74 11.90 -23.90
CA ALA A 244 10.33 12.95 -24.73
C ALA A 244 10.03 14.34 -24.17
N CYS A 245 8.79 14.60 -23.74
CA CYS A 245 8.43 15.85 -23.07
C CYS A 245 9.30 16.11 -21.83
N ARG A 246 9.59 15.09 -21.01
CA ARG A 246 10.49 15.22 -19.85
C ARG A 246 11.90 15.61 -20.24
N VAL A 247 12.47 15.03 -21.30
CA VAL A 247 13.80 15.41 -21.80
C VAL A 247 13.80 16.87 -22.22
N LEU A 248 12.80 17.30 -23.00
CA LEU A 248 12.66 18.68 -23.47
C LEU A 248 12.51 19.67 -22.32
N ILE A 249 11.67 19.35 -21.31
CA ILE A 249 11.51 20.19 -20.11
C ILE A 249 12.86 20.35 -19.38
N ARG A 250 13.61 19.26 -19.19
CA ARG A 250 14.95 19.30 -18.54
C ARG A 250 16.00 20.10 -19.33
N ARG A 251 15.79 20.25 -20.63
CA ARG A 251 16.64 21.05 -21.52
C ARG A 251 16.21 22.53 -21.61
N GLY A 252 15.02 22.87 -21.11
CA GLY A 252 14.42 24.19 -21.23
C GLY A 252 13.64 24.41 -22.52
N ASP A 253 13.47 23.40 -23.37
CA ASP A 253 12.75 23.47 -24.66
C ASP A 253 11.22 23.37 -24.43
N LEU A 254 10.67 24.34 -23.66
CA LEU A 254 9.33 24.25 -23.10
C LEU A 254 8.21 24.32 -24.14
N ASP A 255 8.44 25.02 -25.27
CA ASP A 255 7.43 25.13 -26.34
C ASP A 255 7.36 23.83 -27.16
N ALA A 256 8.49 23.20 -27.42
CA ALA A 256 8.52 21.89 -28.03
C ALA A 256 7.86 20.83 -27.15
N ALA A 257 8.15 20.84 -25.84
CA ALA A 257 7.50 19.97 -24.86
C ALA A 257 5.97 20.17 -24.86
N ALA A 258 5.49 21.42 -24.86
CA ALA A 258 4.06 21.70 -24.89
C ALA A 258 3.39 21.26 -26.20
N ALA A 259 4.05 21.44 -27.35
CA ALA A 259 3.54 20.98 -28.62
C ALA A 259 3.36 19.46 -28.66
N ARG A 260 4.34 18.71 -28.11
CA ARG A 260 4.27 17.25 -28.00
C ARG A 260 3.18 16.82 -27.03
N LEU A 261 3.13 17.39 -25.83
CA LEU A 261 2.14 17.04 -24.81
C LEU A 261 0.70 17.19 -25.32
N ARG A 262 0.41 18.24 -26.12
CA ARG A 262 -0.90 18.43 -26.77
C ARG A 262 -1.28 17.31 -27.74
N ARG A 263 -0.34 16.54 -28.27
CA ARG A 263 -0.59 15.42 -29.19
C ARG A 263 -0.88 14.12 -28.46
N VAL A 264 -0.46 14.01 -27.18
CA VAL A 264 -0.74 12.82 -26.39
C VAL A 264 -2.25 12.73 -26.13
N ARG A 265 -2.83 11.59 -26.48
CA ARG A 265 -4.23 11.25 -26.22
C ARG A 265 -4.26 9.92 -25.49
N LEU A 266 -4.86 9.91 -24.32
CA LEU A 266 -5.12 8.72 -23.52
C LEU A 266 -6.63 8.61 -23.33
N SER A 267 -7.18 7.41 -23.52
CA SER A 267 -8.57 7.12 -23.19
C SER A 267 -8.75 6.97 -21.68
N GLU A 268 -9.98 7.05 -21.20
CA GLU A 268 -10.31 6.74 -19.80
C GLU A 268 -9.97 5.30 -19.42
N SER A 269 -9.99 4.39 -20.39
CA SER A 269 -9.58 2.99 -20.23
C SER A 269 -8.07 2.77 -20.31
N ALA A 270 -7.25 3.81 -20.53
CA ALA A 270 -5.81 3.65 -20.50
C ALA A 270 -5.32 3.27 -19.08
N PRO A 271 -4.24 2.47 -18.97
CA PRO A 271 -3.68 2.10 -17.67
C PRO A 271 -3.43 3.33 -16.79
N ILE A 272 -3.81 3.23 -15.51
CA ILE A 272 -3.71 4.33 -14.55
C ILE A 272 -2.31 4.97 -14.53
N GLY A 273 -1.25 4.15 -14.59
CA GLY A 273 0.13 4.66 -14.61
C GLY A 273 0.43 5.59 -15.79
N ALA A 274 -0.15 5.36 -16.98
CA ALA A 274 0.03 6.23 -18.14
C ALA A 274 -0.72 7.57 -17.95
N ARG A 275 -1.92 7.53 -17.37
CA ARG A 275 -2.73 8.72 -17.08
C ARG A 275 -2.07 9.59 -16.02
N LEU A 276 -1.57 8.98 -14.94
CA LEU A 276 -0.82 9.70 -13.90
C LEU A 276 0.48 10.31 -14.42
N LEU A 277 1.22 9.58 -15.26
CA LEU A 277 2.41 10.11 -15.94
C LEU A 277 2.09 11.34 -16.80
N HIS A 278 0.95 11.36 -17.48
CA HIS A 278 0.50 12.54 -18.22
C HIS A 278 0.28 13.76 -17.31
N HIS A 279 -0.39 13.58 -16.16
CA HIS A 279 -0.56 14.66 -15.18
C HIS A 279 0.76 15.16 -14.61
N GLU A 280 1.68 14.24 -14.30
CA GLU A 280 3.03 14.53 -13.79
C GLU A 280 3.83 15.38 -14.79
N VAL A 281 3.90 14.96 -16.06
CA VAL A 281 4.60 15.70 -17.13
C VAL A 281 3.95 17.05 -17.40
N ALA A 282 2.62 17.12 -17.37
CA ALA A 282 1.89 18.38 -17.54
C ALA A 282 2.18 19.35 -16.38
N ALA A 283 2.23 18.85 -15.14
CA ALA A 283 2.59 19.65 -13.97
C ALA A 283 4.04 20.16 -14.03
N ASP A 284 4.98 19.30 -14.44
CA ASP A 284 6.39 19.66 -14.65
C ASP A 284 6.55 20.78 -15.66
N LEU A 285 5.83 20.70 -16.79
CA LEU A 285 5.85 21.73 -17.82
C LEU A 285 5.31 23.07 -17.31
N GLU A 286 4.17 23.06 -16.60
CA GLU A 286 3.59 24.30 -16.07
C GLU A 286 4.49 24.89 -14.98
N ARG A 287 5.14 24.07 -14.16
CA ARG A 287 6.13 24.49 -13.16
C ARG A 287 7.36 25.12 -13.82
N ALA A 288 7.90 24.49 -14.85
CA ALA A 288 9.04 25.02 -15.60
C ALA A 288 8.72 26.36 -16.29
N ARG A 289 7.45 26.61 -16.62
CA ARG A 289 6.95 27.88 -17.15
C ARG A 289 6.62 28.92 -16.07
N GLY A 290 6.87 28.65 -14.80
CA GLY A 290 6.54 29.53 -13.68
C GLY A 290 5.05 29.60 -13.34
N ARG A 291 4.21 28.73 -13.91
CA ARG A 291 2.74 28.76 -13.74
C ARG A 291 2.30 27.85 -12.59
N ARG A 292 2.69 28.21 -11.35
CA ARG A 292 2.51 27.38 -10.14
C ARG A 292 1.05 26.92 -9.95
N ALA A 293 0.08 27.79 -10.10
CA ALA A 293 -1.34 27.44 -9.90
C ALA A 293 -1.81 26.33 -10.88
N ARG A 294 -1.37 26.40 -12.14
CA ARG A 294 -1.70 25.35 -13.13
C ARG A 294 -1.00 24.03 -12.83
N SER A 295 0.25 24.09 -12.35
CA SER A 295 0.96 22.90 -11.91
C SER A 295 0.22 22.21 -10.76
N PHE A 296 -0.19 22.93 -9.72
CA PHE A 296 -1.02 22.39 -8.64
C PHE A 296 -2.33 21.77 -9.15
N THR A 297 -3.01 22.43 -10.12
CA THR A 297 -4.24 21.87 -10.70
C THR A 297 -3.99 20.53 -11.36
N ARG A 298 -2.89 20.37 -12.10
CA ARG A 298 -2.53 19.08 -12.73
C ARG A 298 -2.23 17.98 -11.71
N LEU A 299 -1.47 18.32 -10.67
CA LEU A 299 -1.16 17.38 -9.61
C LEU A 299 -2.42 16.94 -8.83
N ARG A 300 -3.35 17.88 -8.53
CA ARG A 300 -4.66 17.55 -7.91
C ARG A 300 -5.47 16.59 -8.77
N GLN A 301 -5.56 16.87 -10.08
CA GLN A 301 -6.28 16.01 -11.01
C GLN A 301 -5.73 14.58 -11.00
N GLY A 302 -4.40 14.42 -11.08
CA GLY A 302 -3.76 13.10 -11.02
C GLY A 302 -4.01 12.35 -9.71
N LEU A 303 -3.89 13.04 -8.57
CA LEU A 303 -4.17 12.41 -7.27
C LEU A 303 -5.65 12.08 -7.08
N SER A 304 -6.58 12.92 -7.56
CA SER A 304 -8.01 12.64 -7.49
C SER A 304 -8.38 11.42 -8.34
N GLU A 305 -7.76 11.28 -9.51
CA GLU A 305 -7.94 10.12 -10.38
C GLU A 305 -7.42 8.82 -9.74
N LEU A 306 -6.24 8.90 -9.09
CA LEU A 306 -5.71 7.76 -8.34
C LEU A 306 -6.61 7.37 -7.17
N HIS A 307 -7.10 8.35 -6.39
CA HIS A 307 -7.99 8.08 -5.26
C HIS A 307 -9.32 7.47 -5.70
N ALA A 308 -9.89 7.94 -6.81
CA ALA A 308 -11.10 7.34 -7.37
C ALA A 308 -10.90 5.88 -7.77
N TRP A 309 -9.73 5.56 -8.34
CA TRP A 309 -9.38 4.17 -8.64
C TRP A 309 -9.10 3.36 -7.38
N GLN A 310 -8.34 3.90 -6.43
CA GLN A 310 -8.02 3.25 -5.15
C GLN A 310 -9.29 2.93 -4.33
N SER A 311 -10.29 3.81 -4.34
CA SER A 311 -11.54 3.63 -3.61
C SER A 311 -12.43 2.50 -4.15
N SER A 312 -12.12 1.97 -5.34
CA SER A 312 -12.80 0.80 -5.89
C SER A 312 -12.36 -0.52 -5.23
N PHE A 313 -11.23 -0.51 -4.51
CA PHE A 313 -10.72 -1.69 -3.82
C PHE A 313 -11.28 -1.79 -2.40
N GLY A 314 -11.81 -2.95 -2.01
CA GLY A 314 -12.34 -3.21 -0.67
C GLY A 314 -11.27 -3.62 0.35
N SER A 315 -10.09 -4.02 -0.10
CA SER A 315 -9.00 -4.52 0.76
C SER A 315 -7.96 -3.45 1.06
N LEU A 316 -7.58 -3.33 2.34
CA LEU A 316 -6.48 -2.46 2.79
C LEU A 316 -5.15 -2.80 2.08
N ASP A 317 -4.90 -4.07 1.81
CA ASP A 317 -3.70 -4.57 1.12
C ASP A 317 -3.59 -4.00 -0.31
N LEU A 318 -4.68 -4.09 -1.10
CA LEU A 318 -4.73 -3.49 -2.43
C LEU A 318 -4.68 -1.96 -2.38
N GLN A 319 -5.41 -1.35 -1.45
CA GLN A 319 -5.42 0.11 -1.28
C GLN A 319 -4.02 0.65 -0.97
N SER A 320 -3.28 -0.02 -0.08
CA SER A 320 -1.91 0.37 0.27
C SER A 320 -0.90 0.10 -0.85
N GLY A 321 -1.08 -0.98 -1.61
CA GLY A 321 -0.23 -1.32 -2.74
C GLY A 321 -0.22 -0.24 -3.82
N VAL A 322 -1.39 0.24 -4.23
CA VAL A 322 -1.51 1.23 -5.32
C VAL A 322 -1.02 2.64 -4.97
N VAL A 323 -0.74 2.92 -3.70
CA VAL A 323 -0.15 4.21 -3.23
C VAL A 323 1.11 4.57 -4.01
N GLY A 324 1.92 3.56 -4.36
CA GLY A 324 3.17 3.75 -5.11
C GLY A 324 3.01 4.49 -6.43
N HIS A 325 1.86 4.35 -7.10
CA HIS A 325 1.58 5.03 -8.38
C HIS A 325 1.46 6.55 -8.25
N GLY A 326 0.98 7.07 -7.10
CA GLY A 326 0.80 8.51 -6.87
C GLY A 326 1.96 9.19 -6.15
N ARG A 327 2.96 8.43 -5.72
CA ARG A 327 4.04 8.94 -4.87
C ARG A 327 4.75 10.17 -5.46
N GLN A 328 5.05 10.17 -6.76
CA GLN A 328 5.75 11.29 -7.38
C GLN A 328 4.88 12.55 -7.43
N LEU A 329 3.60 12.41 -7.77
CA LEU A 329 2.64 13.52 -7.77
C LEU A 329 2.52 14.17 -6.38
N ALA A 330 2.47 13.34 -5.32
CA ALA A 330 2.42 13.82 -3.94
C ALA A 330 3.71 14.53 -3.53
N ILE A 331 4.88 13.96 -3.83
CA ILE A 331 6.18 14.58 -3.52
C ILE A 331 6.33 15.93 -4.22
N ASP A 332 5.98 16.03 -5.51
CA ASP A 332 6.08 17.29 -6.25
C ASP A 332 5.12 18.34 -5.70
N GLY A 333 3.91 17.93 -5.32
CA GLY A 333 2.93 18.80 -4.66
C GLY A 333 3.42 19.30 -3.30
N LEU A 334 3.97 18.40 -2.47
CA LEU A 334 4.54 18.76 -1.16
C LEU A 334 5.73 19.71 -1.27
N ARG A 335 6.67 19.44 -2.20
CA ARG A 335 7.81 20.35 -2.46
C ARG A 335 7.33 21.76 -2.85
N MET A 336 6.33 21.81 -3.72
CA MET A 336 5.76 23.10 -4.14
C MET A 336 5.00 23.79 -2.99
N ALA A 337 4.31 23.04 -2.12
CA ALA A 337 3.58 23.58 -0.99
C ALA A 337 4.51 24.12 0.10
N VAL A 338 5.59 23.38 0.42
CA VAL A 338 6.65 23.87 1.34
C VAL A 338 7.27 25.16 0.78
N ALA A 339 7.61 25.21 -0.51
CA ALA A 339 8.17 26.40 -1.13
C ALA A 339 7.14 27.55 -1.30
N ASP A 340 5.84 27.28 -1.21
CA ASP A 340 4.78 28.30 -1.22
C ASP A 340 4.66 29.00 0.14
N GLY A 341 4.76 28.23 1.23
CA GLY A 341 4.74 28.72 2.61
C GLY A 341 3.37 29.14 3.17
N ARG A 342 2.30 29.13 2.34
CA ARG A 342 0.95 29.45 2.83
C ARG A 342 0.34 28.27 3.58
N PRO A 343 -0.19 28.48 4.79
CA PRO A 343 -0.75 27.41 5.62
C PRO A 343 -1.83 26.58 4.96
N GLU A 344 -2.73 27.20 4.19
CA GLU A 344 -3.83 26.52 3.50
C GLU A 344 -3.30 25.56 2.43
N VAL A 345 -2.30 26.01 1.67
CA VAL A 345 -1.67 25.19 0.62
C VAL A 345 -0.87 24.07 1.24
N PHE A 346 -0.16 24.33 2.33
CA PHE A 346 0.61 23.33 3.05
C PHE A 346 -0.31 22.24 3.64
N LEU A 347 -1.39 22.63 4.31
CA LEU A 347 -2.38 21.69 4.84
C LEU A 347 -2.98 20.84 3.72
N GLU A 348 -3.49 21.48 2.66
CA GLU A 348 -4.08 20.75 1.54
C GLU A 348 -3.15 19.66 0.99
N TRP A 349 -1.89 20.01 0.74
CA TRP A 349 -0.95 19.03 0.15
C TRP A 349 -0.47 17.99 1.13
N SER A 350 -0.33 18.34 2.41
CA SER A 350 -0.05 17.35 3.45
C SER A 350 -1.18 16.34 3.58
N GLU A 351 -2.43 16.80 3.53
CA GLU A 351 -3.61 15.92 3.56
C GLU A 351 -3.72 15.08 2.29
N ARG A 352 -3.49 15.64 1.09
CA ARG A 352 -3.51 14.89 -0.17
C ARG A 352 -2.43 13.82 -0.24
N ALA A 353 -1.24 14.06 0.29
CA ALA A 353 -0.17 13.07 0.35
C ALA A 353 -0.50 11.93 1.33
N ARG A 354 -1.04 12.25 2.50
CA ARG A 354 -1.49 11.25 3.49
C ARG A 354 -2.72 10.48 3.03
N ALA A 355 -3.54 11.12 2.25
CA ALA A 355 -4.74 10.52 1.68
C ALA A 355 -4.48 9.28 0.82
N LEU A 356 -3.29 9.16 0.26
CA LEU A 356 -2.87 7.94 -0.42
C LEU A 356 -2.96 6.71 0.52
N ALA A 357 -2.82 6.89 1.83
CA ALA A 357 -2.85 5.82 2.81
C ALA A 357 -4.11 5.79 3.71
N SER A 358 -4.95 6.85 3.74
CA SER A 358 -5.90 7.02 4.85
C SER A 358 -7.30 7.57 4.53
N ARG A 359 -7.64 7.81 3.25
CA ARG A 359 -8.91 8.48 2.88
C ARG A 359 -10.11 7.57 2.67
N ILE A 360 -9.90 6.28 2.63
CA ILE A 360 -10.99 5.37 2.28
C ILE A 360 -11.76 5.03 3.53
N ILE A 361 -13.04 5.32 3.51
CA ILE A 361 -13.96 4.89 4.57
C ILE A 361 -14.03 3.35 4.51
N PRO A 362 -13.69 2.65 5.60
CA PRO A 362 -13.65 1.20 5.58
C PRO A 362 -15.03 0.62 5.24
N VAL A 363 -15.07 -0.24 4.22
CA VAL A 363 -16.18 -1.16 4.00
C VAL A 363 -15.74 -2.51 4.52
N ARG A 364 -16.45 -3.05 5.48
CA ARG A 364 -16.15 -4.37 6.01
C ARG A 364 -16.62 -5.43 5.02
N PRO A 365 -15.74 -6.34 4.58
CA PRO A 365 -16.21 -7.50 3.87
C PRO A 365 -17.13 -8.33 4.79
N PRO A 366 -18.15 -9.01 4.26
CA PRO A 366 -18.92 -9.96 5.05
C PRO A 366 -18.00 -11.06 5.57
N ALA A 367 -18.27 -11.57 6.77
CA ALA A 367 -17.51 -12.68 7.35
C ALA A 367 -17.51 -13.89 6.39
N ASP A 368 -16.31 -14.39 6.07
CA ASP A 368 -16.12 -15.54 5.18
C ASP A 368 -15.66 -16.74 6.01
N GLU A 369 -16.51 -17.78 6.06
CA GLU A 369 -16.23 -19.02 6.83
C GLU A 369 -14.95 -19.72 6.35
N ARG A 370 -14.61 -19.60 5.05
CA ARG A 370 -13.38 -20.20 4.50
C ARG A 370 -12.13 -19.42 4.95
N VAL A 371 -12.21 -18.09 5.00
CA VAL A 371 -11.12 -17.26 5.56
C VAL A 371 -10.89 -17.63 7.02
N SER A 372 -11.94 -17.82 7.80
CA SER A 372 -11.85 -18.23 9.20
C SER A 372 -11.23 -19.62 9.36
N ALA A 373 -11.54 -20.56 8.48
CA ALA A 373 -10.94 -21.91 8.46
C ALA A 373 -9.46 -21.85 8.05
N ASP A 374 -9.13 -21.12 6.98
CA ASP A 374 -7.75 -20.93 6.50
C ASP A 374 -6.88 -20.22 7.55
N LEU A 375 -7.40 -19.23 8.26
CA LEU A 375 -6.70 -18.59 9.40
C LEU A 375 -6.45 -19.55 10.55
N SER A 376 -7.39 -20.44 10.83
CA SER A 376 -7.25 -21.46 11.89
C SER A 376 -6.17 -22.48 11.54
N GLU A 377 -6.14 -22.96 10.30
CA GLU A 377 -5.10 -23.89 9.82
C GLU A 377 -3.73 -23.19 9.79
N LEU A 378 -3.67 -21.93 9.34
CA LEU A 378 -2.44 -21.13 9.31
C LEU A 378 -1.87 -20.94 10.72
N ARG A 379 -2.70 -20.63 11.74
CA ARG A 379 -2.28 -20.53 13.14
C ARG A 379 -1.65 -21.83 13.64
N TRP A 380 -2.32 -22.95 13.38
CA TRP A 380 -1.83 -24.26 13.78
C TRP A 380 -0.47 -24.58 13.16
N LEU A 381 -0.32 -24.36 11.84
CA LEU A 381 0.95 -24.57 11.15
C LEU A 381 2.07 -23.65 11.70
N GLN A 382 1.75 -22.39 11.96
CA GLN A 382 2.72 -21.43 12.49
C GLN A 382 3.19 -21.77 13.91
N SER A 383 2.33 -22.38 14.73
CA SER A 383 2.72 -22.83 16.08
C SER A 383 3.81 -23.91 16.06
N MET A 384 3.93 -24.65 14.94
CA MET A 384 4.96 -25.68 14.75
C MET A 384 6.28 -25.14 14.19
N THR A 385 6.35 -23.83 13.83
CA THR A 385 7.54 -23.19 13.23
C THR A 385 8.20 -24.01 12.11
N PRO A 386 7.46 -24.43 11.06
CA PRO A 386 7.96 -25.33 10.04
C PRO A 386 9.06 -24.67 9.19
N ASP A 387 9.97 -25.49 8.66
CA ASP A 387 10.92 -25.03 7.64
C ASP A 387 10.13 -24.51 6.41
N PRO A 388 10.43 -23.31 5.89
CA PRO A 388 9.76 -22.76 4.70
C PRO A 388 9.80 -23.70 3.47
N ARG A 389 10.77 -24.61 3.40
CA ARG A 389 10.94 -25.59 2.32
C ARG A 389 10.19 -26.90 2.56
N SER A 390 9.66 -27.13 3.76
CA SER A 390 8.86 -28.31 4.09
C SER A 390 7.49 -28.30 3.38
N ALA A 391 6.73 -29.38 3.49
CA ALA A 391 5.36 -29.43 3.00
C ALA A 391 4.47 -28.44 3.77
N GLU A 392 4.67 -28.37 5.08
CA GLU A 392 3.97 -27.48 5.99
C GLU A 392 4.29 -26.00 5.69
N GLY A 393 5.57 -25.67 5.41
CA GLY A 393 5.98 -24.32 5.01
C GLY A 393 5.35 -23.88 3.67
N ARG A 394 5.26 -24.77 2.69
CA ARG A 394 4.55 -24.52 1.44
C ARG A 394 3.04 -24.34 1.68
N ARG A 395 2.44 -25.19 2.52
CA ARG A 395 1.03 -25.07 2.87
C ARG A 395 0.70 -23.73 3.55
N MET A 396 1.59 -23.25 4.43
CA MET A 396 1.47 -21.91 5.03
C MET A 396 1.44 -20.82 3.96
N ALA A 397 2.34 -20.87 2.99
CA ALA A 397 2.38 -19.88 1.90
C ALA A 397 1.08 -19.92 1.06
N GLU A 398 0.56 -21.12 0.76
CA GLU A 398 -0.71 -21.31 0.05
C GLU A 398 -1.89 -20.71 0.83
N LEU A 399 -1.95 -20.93 2.16
CA LEU A 399 -3.00 -20.37 3.02
C LEU A 399 -2.92 -18.85 3.08
N GLN A 400 -1.72 -18.29 3.22
CA GLN A 400 -1.53 -16.83 3.20
C GLN A 400 -2.00 -16.22 1.88
N ASP A 401 -1.69 -16.88 0.75
CA ASP A 401 -2.17 -16.45 -0.55
C ASP A 401 -3.69 -16.55 -0.67
N SER A 402 -4.29 -17.66 -0.23
CA SER A 402 -5.76 -17.86 -0.23
C SER A 402 -6.49 -16.80 0.59
N ILE A 403 -6.05 -16.53 1.84
CA ILE A 403 -6.63 -15.54 2.74
C ILE A 403 -6.57 -14.15 2.10
N ARG A 404 -5.38 -13.77 1.59
CA ARG A 404 -5.17 -12.47 0.94
C ARG A 404 -6.06 -12.28 -0.28
N GLN A 405 -6.10 -13.27 -1.17
CA GLN A 405 -6.93 -13.22 -2.39
C GLN A 405 -8.41 -13.03 -2.07
N ARG A 406 -8.92 -13.74 -1.05
CA ARG A 406 -10.31 -13.59 -0.62
C ARG A 406 -10.60 -12.22 -0.03
N ALA A 407 -9.67 -11.67 0.76
CA ALA A 407 -9.78 -10.31 1.27
C ALA A 407 -9.85 -9.28 0.13
N TRP A 408 -9.20 -9.54 -1.02
CA TRP A 408 -9.26 -8.64 -2.17
C TRP A 408 -10.62 -8.60 -2.86
N TYR A 409 -11.46 -9.62 -2.67
CA TYR A 409 -12.77 -9.71 -3.34
C TYR A 409 -13.84 -8.79 -2.74
N GLY A 410 -13.54 -8.09 -1.66
CA GLY A 410 -14.45 -7.08 -1.11
C GLY A 410 -14.61 -5.88 -2.07
N ASP A 411 -15.83 -5.37 -2.19
CA ASP A 411 -16.10 -4.13 -2.91
C ASP A 411 -15.66 -2.93 -2.06
N GLY A 412 -14.99 -1.95 -2.67
CA GLY A 412 -14.60 -0.70 -2.01
C GLY A 412 -15.79 0.22 -1.75
N SER A 413 -15.61 1.17 -0.84
CA SER A 413 -16.67 2.14 -0.47
C SER A 413 -16.99 3.13 -1.58
N ARG A 414 -16.08 3.32 -2.56
CA ARG A 414 -16.10 4.37 -3.59
C ARG A 414 -16.23 5.79 -3.03
N GLN A 415 -16.19 5.96 -1.71
CA GLN A 415 -16.25 7.26 -1.06
C GLN A 415 -14.84 7.68 -0.63
N VAL A 416 -14.40 8.82 -1.15
CA VAL A 416 -13.12 9.45 -0.82
C VAL A 416 -13.44 10.75 -0.08
N ALA A 417 -12.99 10.87 1.17
CA ALA A 417 -13.18 12.08 1.93
C ALA A 417 -12.35 13.23 1.31
N GLU A 418 -12.97 14.39 1.11
CA GLU A 418 -12.22 15.59 0.70
C GLU A 418 -11.31 16.06 1.84
N PRO A 419 -10.10 16.63 1.54
CA PRO A 419 -9.23 17.21 2.55
C PRO A 419 -9.95 18.29 3.34
N ILE A 420 -9.78 18.26 4.66
CA ILE A 420 -10.27 19.35 5.52
C ILE A 420 -9.59 20.66 5.15
N GLY A 421 -10.38 21.74 5.04
CA GLY A 421 -9.85 23.09 4.89
C GLY A 421 -9.32 23.64 6.21
N LEU A 422 -8.45 24.67 6.14
CA LEU A 422 -7.80 25.24 7.32
C LEU A 422 -8.83 25.79 8.31
N ASP A 423 -9.83 26.55 7.84
CA ASP A 423 -10.86 27.15 8.69
C ASP A 423 -11.65 26.07 9.45
N ALA A 424 -12.10 25.03 8.75
CA ALA A 424 -12.84 23.91 9.36
C ALA A 424 -11.98 23.10 10.33
N LEU A 425 -10.67 22.99 10.07
CA LEU A 425 -9.73 22.39 11.02
C LEU A 425 -9.60 23.24 12.29
N GLN A 426 -9.41 24.54 12.15
CA GLN A 426 -9.28 25.47 13.27
C GLN A 426 -10.53 25.45 14.16
N ASP A 427 -11.71 25.45 13.56
CA ASP A 427 -12.98 25.29 14.27
C ASP A 427 -13.07 23.97 15.06
N SER A 428 -12.55 22.88 14.48
CA SER A 428 -12.59 21.54 15.10
C SER A 428 -11.59 21.37 16.25
N LEU A 429 -10.52 22.17 16.30
CA LEU A 429 -9.50 22.08 17.35
C LEU A 429 -10.01 22.57 18.71
N GLY A 430 -10.92 23.54 18.73
CA GLY A 430 -11.32 24.23 19.96
C GLY A 430 -10.12 24.88 20.68
N ASP A 431 -10.34 25.58 21.77
CA ASP A 431 -9.28 26.38 22.46
C ASP A 431 -8.16 25.52 23.06
N GLY A 432 -8.43 24.26 23.36
CA GLY A 432 -7.51 23.38 24.10
C GLY A 432 -6.52 22.59 23.25
N ARG A 433 -6.60 22.64 21.91
CA ARG A 433 -5.77 21.81 21.03
C ARG A 433 -5.05 22.63 19.97
N ALA A 434 -3.89 22.10 19.52
CA ALA A 434 -3.18 22.55 18.34
C ALA A 434 -2.90 21.34 17.44
N LEU A 435 -2.97 21.54 16.12
CA LEU A 435 -2.52 20.52 15.16
C LEU A 435 -1.12 20.86 14.69
N VAL A 436 -0.25 19.83 14.64
CA VAL A 436 1.06 19.91 14.01
C VAL A 436 1.14 18.90 12.87
N ALA A 437 1.14 19.40 11.62
CA ALA A 437 1.29 18.58 10.44
C ALA A 437 2.74 18.58 9.94
N TYR A 438 3.47 17.49 10.17
CA TYR A 438 4.83 17.37 9.67
C TYR A 438 4.83 16.90 8.21
N VAL A 439 5.69 17.50 7.41
CA VAL A 439 5.95 17.12 6.02
C VAL A 439 7.44 16.86 5.84
N THR A 440 7.77 15.68 5.31
CA THR A 440 9.13 15.37 4.87
C THR A 440 9.16 15.24 3.36
N THR A 441 10.07 15.97 2.72
CA THR A 441 10.45 15.78 1.33
C THR A 441 11.80 15.06 1.27
N PRO A 442 12.33 14.67 0.11
CA PRO A 442 13.69 14.14 0.03
C PRO A 442 14.78 15.08 0.57
N ASP A 443 14.51 16.38 0.62
CA ASP A 443 15.55 17.37 0.93
C ASP A 443 15.28 18.10 2.26
N THR A 444 14.02 18.31 2.64
CA THR A 444 13.61 19.18 3.75
C THR A 444 12.59 18.55 4.68
N VAL A 445 12.53 19.07 5.91
CA VAL A 445 11.51 18.79 6.91
C VAL A 445 10.84 20.12 7.26
N ALA A 446 9.52 20.17 7.27
CA ALA A 446 8.74 21.33 7.65
C ALA A 446 7.49 20.92 8.45
N ALA A 447 6.95 21.84 9.24
CA ALA A 447 5.71 21.60 9.97
C ALA A 447 4.74 22.78 9.81
N LEU A 448 3.46 22.47 9.70
CA LEU A 448 2.38 23.43 9.91
C LEU A 448 1.91 23.30 11.35
N VAL A 449 1.91 24.40 12.09
CA VAL A 449 1.20 24.53 13.37
C VAL A 449 -0.09 25.28 13.12
N ALA A 450 -1.22 24.66 13.44
CA ALA A 450 -2.55 25.29 13.38
C ALA A 450 -3.20 25.29 14.75
N THR A 451 -3.70 26.46 15.15
CA THR A 451 -4.49 26.70 16.38
C THR A 451 -5.80 27.40 15.96
N PRO A 452 -6.80 27.54 16.83
CA PRO A 452 -8.07 28.21 16.46
C PRO A 452 -7.91 29.61 15.88
N GLY A 453 -6.88 30.36 16.29
CA GLY A 453 -6.68 31.76 15.85
C GLY A 453 -5.44 31.99 14.98
N SER A 454 -4.64 30.96 14.68
CA SER A 454 -3.37 31.15 13.98
C SER A 454 -2.97 29.89 13.21
N ALA A 455 -2.26 30.09 12.11
CA ALA A 455 -1.60 29.01 11.41
C ALA A 455 -0.25 29.48 10.86
N VAL A 456 0.82 28.72 11.09
CA VAL A 456 2.18 29.05 10.68
C VAL A 456 2.89 27.83 10.13
N VAL A 457 3.64 28.01 9.06
CA VAL A 457 4.54 27.00 8.50
C VAL A 457 5.96 27.28 9.01
N VAL A 458 6.57 26.28 9.62
CA VAL A 458 7.91 26.36 10.20
C VAL A 458 8.84 25.43 9.44
N ASP A 459 9.97 25.95 8.97
CA ASP A 459 11.05 25.15 8.40
C ASP A 459 11.86 24.50 9.54
N LEU A 460 11.95 23.18 9.54
CA LEU A 460 12.68 22.38 10.53
C LEU A 460 14.07 21.92 10.04
N GLY A 461 14.44 22.26 8.81
CA GLY A 461 15.77 21.99 8.26
C GLY A 461 15.86 20.79 7.34
N SER A 462 17.06 20.17 7.27
CA SER A 462 17.32 19.14 6.28
C SER A 462 16.82 17.77 6.68
N ARG A 463 16.38 17.00 5.68
CA ARG A 463 16.00 15.60 5.83
C ARG A 463 17.16 14.72 6.31
N GLU A 464 18.38 14.99 5.85
CA GLU A 464 19.58 14.26 6.23
C GLU A 464 19.83 14.29 7.75
N ARG A 465 19.65 15.48 8.38
CA ARG A 465 19.77 15.64 9.82
C ARG A 465 18.73 14.81 10.57
N LEU A 466 17.48 14.77 10.09
CA LEU A 466 16.43 13.96 10.67
C LEU A 466 16.78 12.46 10.57
N ASP A 467 17.18 11.99 9.38
CA ASP A 467 17.52 10.58 9.16
C ASP A 467 18.69 10.12 10.04
N ALA A 468 19.67 10.99 10.28
CA ALA A 468 20.79 10.70 11.17
C ALA A 468 20.32 10.44 12.63
N GLN A 469 19.33 11.21 13.13
CA GLN A 469 18.80 11.04 14.47
C GLN A 469 17.87 9.82 14.57
N LEU A 470 17.02 9.58 13.58
CA LEU A 470 16.13 8.43 13.55
C LEU A 470 16.90 7.10 13.43
N GLY A 471 18.05 7.09 12.76
CA GLY A 471 18.81 5.87 12.47
C GLY A 471 19.28 5.08 13.69
N GLY A 472 19.41 5.72 14.85
CA GLY A 472 19.81 5.06 16.12
C GLY A 472 18.70 5.02 17.18
N LEU A 473 17.53 5.61 16.92
CA LEU A 473 16.48 5.79 17.94
C LEU A 473 15.93 4.46 18.46
N PHE A 474 15.54 3.57 17.56
CA PHE A 474 14.94 2.29 17.98
C PHE A 474 15.94 1.37 18.66
N PRO A 475 17.18 1.16 18.17
CA PRO A 475 18.20 0.43 18.91
C PRO A 475 18.47 0.98 20.32
N ASP A 476 18.50 2.33 20.48
CA ASP A 476 18.70 2.96 21.78
C ASP A 476 17.49 2.73 22.70
N LEU A 477 16.24 2.78 22.16
CA LEU A 477 15.02 2.49 22.92
C LEU A 477 14.99 1.01 23.37
N ASP A 478 15.25 0.08 22.46
CA ASP A 478 15.24 -1.36 22.76
C ASP A 478 16.30 -1.71 23.81
N MET A 479 17.49 -1.11 23.69
CA MET A 479 18.55 -1.32 24.69
C MET A 479 18.18 -0.71 26.04
N ALA A 480 17.58 0.47 26.07
CA ALA A 480 17.17 1.13 27.32
C ALA A 480 15.99 0.42 28.01
N ALA A 481 15.14 -0.29 27.27
CA ALA A 481 14.05 -1.09 27.79
C ALA A 481 14.53 -2.44 28.36
N SER A 482 15.72 -2.93 27.96
CA SER A 482 16.27 -4.22 28.37
C SER A 482 16.73 -4.18 29.84
N GLU A 483 16.73 -5.34 30.51
CA GLU A 483 17.34 -5.53 31.82
C GLU A 483 18.86 -5.54 31.69
N LEU A 484 19.48 -4.38 31.87
CA LEU A 484 20.93 -4.23 31.82
C LEU A 484 21.55 -4.24 33.24
N PRO A 485 22.75 -4.84 33.41
CA PRO A 485 23.53 -4.67 34.63
C PRO A 485 23.79 -3.20 34.93
N GLU A 486 23.76 -2.82 36.22
CA GLU A 486 23.92 -1.45 36.72
C GLU A 486 25.01 -0.60 36.04
N PRO A 487 26.24 -1.08 35.74
CA PRO A 487 27.23 -0.26 35.08
C PRO A 487 26.84 0.24 33.67
N PHE A 488 25.93 -0.46 32.99
CA PHE A 488 25.54 -0.20 31.60
C PHE A 488 24.21 0.53 31.49
N ALA A 489 23.27 0.33 32.42
CA ALA A 489 21.92 0.91 32.37
C ALA A 489 21.94 2.45 32.30
N GLY A 490 22.69 3.09 33.22
CA GLY A 490 22.80 4.55 33.25
C GLY A 490 23.38 5.16 31.96
N PRO A 491 24.54 4.71 31.46
CA PRO A 491 25.07 5.20 30.19
C PRO A 491 24.13 5.05 28.99
N VAL A 492 23.44 3.91 28.85
CA VAL A 492 22.49 3.66 27.77
C VAL A 492 21.31 4.64 27.84
N ARG A 493 20.72 4.85 29.02
CA ARG A 493 19.61 5.79 29.20
C ARG A 493 20.04 7.24 28.94
N ARG A 494 21.25 7.63 29.37
CA ARG A 494 21.79 8.96 29.03
C ARG A 494 21.97 9.15 27.51
N GLN A 495 22.46 8.14 26.80
CA GLN A 495 22.55 8.19 25.34
C GLN A 495 21.20 8.37 24.69
N LEU A 496 20.18 7.62 25.13
CA LEU A 496 18.80 7.78 24.66
C LEU A 496 18.26 9.20 24.96
N ALA A 497 18.48 9.70 26.19
CA ALA A 497 18.04 11.04 26.58
C ALA A 497 18.68 12.13 25.70
N SER A 498 19.98 12.00 25.39
CA SER A 498 20.67 12.91 24.45
C SER A 498 20.02 12.88 23.06
N ARG A 499 19.75 11.70 22.53
CA ARG A 499 19.09 11.55 21.22
C ARG A 499 17.68 12.11 21.20
N LEU A 500 16.89 11.85 22.25
CA LEU A 500 15.53 12.42 22.37
C LEU A 500 15.59 13.94 22.48
N GLY A 501 16.62 14.49 23.17
CA GLY A 501 16.89 15.93 23.20
C GLY A 501 17.17 16.51 21.82
N GLU A 502 18.07 15.90 21.06
CA GLU A 502 18.40 16.33 19.69
C GLU A 502 17.20 16.23 18.73
N LEU A 503 16.37 15.21 18.88
CA LEU A 503 15.11 15.09 18.13
C LEU A 503 14.11 16.16 18.54
N ALA A 504 14.01 16.47 19.83
CA ALA A 504 13.13 17.54 20.33
C ALA A 504 13.58 18.91 19.82
N ASP A 505 14.88 19.18 19.81
CA ASP A 505 15.43 20.43 19.27
C ASP A 505 15.14 20.60 17.78
N LEU A 506 15.04 19.51 17.06
CA LEU A 506 14.67 19.53 15.63
C LEU A 506 13.17 19.62 15.40
N LEU A 507 12.37 18.83 16.12
CA LEU A 507 10.97 18.60 15.79
C LEU A 507 9.98 19.35 16.69
N VAL A 508 10.37 19.71 17.92
CA VAL A 508 9.46 20.23 18.95
C VAL A 508 9.81 21.67 19.33
N THR A 509 11.07 21.92 19.71
CA THR A 509 11.51 23.23 20.24
C THR A 509 11.13 24.40 19.33
N PRO A 510 11.29 24.32 17.99
CA PRO A 510 10.91 25.43 17.10
C PRO A 510 9.42 25.73 17.03
N LEU A 511 8.58 24.82 17.55
CA LEU A 511 7.12 24.91 17.47
C LEU A 511 6.47 25.33 18.79
N LEU A 512 7.20 25.30 19.93
CA LEU A 512 6.64 25.49 21.27
C LEU A 512 5.92 26.81 21.44
N GLU A 513 6.44 27.89 20.91
CA GLU A 513 5.82 29.22 20.98
C GLU A 513 4.45 29.25 20.29
N ALA A 514 4.35 28.65 19.10
CA ALA A 514 3.11 28.60 18.33
C ALA A 514 2.08 27.64 18.96
N ILE A 515 2.53 26.54 19.56
CA ILE A 515 1.68 25.53 20.21
C ILE A 515 1.11 26.08 21.53
N GLY A 516 1.90 26.82 22.33
CA GLY A 516 1.56 27.21 23.69
C GLY A 516 1.36 25.98 24.60
N ASP A 517 0.40 26.06 25.54
CA ASP A 517 0.12 25.00 26.53
C ASP A 517 -0.94 23.97 26.06
N ARG A 518 -1.30 23.99 24.79
CA ARG A 518 -2.38 23.15 24.23
C ARG A 518 -1.97 21.67 24.12
N GLY A 519 -2.95 20.78 24.22
CA GLY A 519 -2.82 19.40 23.79
C GLY A 519 -2.59 19.31 22.28
N LEU A 520 -1.97 18.24 21.80
CA LEU A 520 -1.51 18.14 20.42
C LEU A 520 -2.24 17.06 19.64
N VAL A 521 -2.58 17.40 18.41
CA VAL A 521 -2.90 16.46 17.33
C VAL A 521 -1.74 16.50 16.35
N LEU A 522 -1.00 15.40 16.26
CA LEU A 522 0.14 15.29 15.35
C LEU A 522 -0.28 14.49 14.12
N THR A 523 0.05 15.00 12.96
CA THR A 523 -0.03 14.23 11.71
C THR A 523 1.39 14.09 11.15
N PRO A 524 2.17 13.10 11.64
CA PRO A 524 3.54 12.88 11.17
C PRO A 524 3.56 12.33 9.75
N SER A 525 4.65 12.57 9.03
CA SER A 525 4.97 11.80 7.82
C SER A 525 5.43 10.39 8.19
N GLY A 526 5.38 9.43 7.25
CA GLY A 526 5.64 8.01 7.51
C GLY A 526 6.90 7.71 8.33
N VAL A 527 8.01 8.41 8.05
CA VAL A 527 9.28 8.24 8.81
C VAL A 527 9.21 8.69 10.26
N LEU A 528 8.25 9.56 10.61
CA LEU A 528 8.03 10.07 11.95
C LEU A 528 6.92 9.34 12.71
N ALA A 529 6.22 8.42 12.07
CA ALA A 529 5.06 7.75 12.66
C ALA A 529 5.41 6.92 13.91
N GLY A 530 6.61 6.36 13.97
CA GLY A 530 7.11 5.59 15.10
C GLY A 530 7.83 6.38 16.18
N VAL A 531 7.91 7.71 16.09
CA VAL A 531 8.55 8.55 17.11
C VAL A 531 7.76 8.47 18.43
N PRO A 532 8.39 8.21 19.57
CA PRO A 532 7.74 8.16 20.87
C PRO A 532 7.51 9.57 21.40
N TRP A 533 6.55 10.28 20.82
CA TRP A 533 6.31 11.71 21.04
C TRP A 533 6.19 12.12 22.51
N GLY A 534 5.56 11.27 23.34
CA GLY A 534 5.40 11.54 24.78
C GLY A 534 6.72 11.54 25.56
N LEU A 535 7.81 10.97 25.00
CA LEU A 535 9.14 10.97 25.61
C LEU A 535 9.98 12.19 25.21
N LEU A 536 9.58 12.94 24.17
CA LEU A 536 10.36 14.10 23.71
C LEU A 536 10.28 15.26 24.70
N PRO A 537 11.42 15.88 25.05
CA PRO A 537 11.43 17.13 25.81
C PRO A 537 10.47 18.17 25.23
N GLY A 538 9.69 18.83 26.10
CA GLY A 538 8.67 19.81 25.75
C GLY A 538 7.28 19.23 25.46
N LEU A 539 7.15 17.89 25.28
CA LEU A 539 5.86 17.20 25.11
C LEU A 539 5.45 16.36 26.33
N GLN A 540 6.32 16.18 27.28
CA GLN A 540 6.06 15.38 28.49
C GLN A 540 4.87 15.96 29.29
N GLY A 541 3.97 15.06 29.71
CA GLY A 541 2.75 15.41 30.42
C GLY A 541 1.67 16.09 29.55
N ARG A 542 1.94 16.36 28.28
CA ARG A 542 0.94 16.87 27.34
C ARG A 542 0.12 15.76 26.74
N SER A 543 -1.17 16.00 26.54
CA SER A 543 -2.01 15.12 25.71
C SER A 543 -1.53 15.18 24.27
N VAL A 544 -1.04 14.05 23.73
CA VAL A 544 -0.55 13.92 22.35
C VAL A 544 -1.31 12.81 21.65
N THR A 545 -2.01 13.16 20.61
CA THR A 545 -2.71 12.22 19.71
C THR A 545 -2.01 12.18 18.36
N VAL A 546 -1.61 11.02 17.91
CA VAL A 546 -1.06 10.83 16.54
C VAL A 546 -2.19 10.37 15.62
N ALA A 547 -2.50 11.18 14.61
CA ALA A 547 -3.53 10.90 13.64
C ALA A 547 -2.93 10.61 12.25
N GLN A 548 -3.59 9.76 11.48
CA GLN A 548 -3.18 9.49 10.11
C GLN A 548 -3.27 10.75 9.23
N SER A 549 -4.32 11.56 9.42
CA SER A 549 -4.51 12.85 8.77
C SER A 549 -5.43 13.73 9.60
N ALA A 550 -5.40 15.06 9.38
CA ALA A 550 -6.31 16.00 10.01
C ALA A 550 -7.77 15.71 9.65
N THR A 551 -8.01 15.31 8.39
CA THR A 551 -9.33 14.91 7.89
C THR A 551 -9.86 13.69 8.65
N SER A 552 -9.07 12.63 8.81
CA SER A 552 -9.49 11.42 9.52
C SER A 552 -9.72 11.69 11.01
N TRP A 553 -8.89 12.51 11.62
CA TRP A 553 -9.05 12.93 13.01
C TRP A 553 -10.37 13.69 13.21
N GLN A 554 -10.65 14.68 12.38
CA GLN A 554 -11.88 15.47 12.47
C GLN A 554 -13.14 14.61 12.32
N LEU A 555 -13.15 13.68 11.37
CA LEU A 555 -14.29 12.76 11.17
C LEU A 555 -14.57 11.90 12.42
N ARG A 556 -13.54 11.51 13.17
CA ARG A 556 -13.66 10.73 14.40
C ARG A 556 -14.10 11.55 15.61
N GLN A 557 -14.02 12.89 15.58
CA GLN A 557 -14.46 13.75 16.67
C GLN A 557 -15.99 13.88 16.81
N SER A 558 -16.77 13.33 15.86
CA SER A 558 -18.25 13.44 15.83
C SER A 558 -18.97 12.93 17.08
N SER A 559 -18.33 12.05 17.85
CA SER A 559 -18.82 11.57 19.16
C SER A 559 -17.65 11.11 20.04
N PRO A 560 -17.75 11.17 21.37
CA PRO A 560 -16.72 10.63 22.26
C PRO A 560 -16.62 9.10 22.13
N PRO A 561 -15.46 8.49 22.43
CA PRO A 561 -15.34 7.04 22.46
C PRO A 561 -16.20 6.43 23.56
N ARG A 562 -16.81 5.28 23.26
CA ARG A 562 -17.55 4.49 24.26
C ARG A 562 -16.55 3.82 25.19
N MET A 563 -16.82 3.83 26.49
CA MET A 563 -15.94 3.25 27.52
C MET A 563 -16.78 2.67 28.67
N ALA A 564 -17.89 1.96 28.34
CA ALA A 564 -18.78 1.40 29.35
C ALA A 564 -18.24 0.07 29.90
N ASN A 565 -17.72 -0.79 29.04
CA ASN A 565 -17.23 -2.12 29.39
C ASN A 565 -15.85 -2.40 28.78
N ALA A 566 -15.10 -3.35 29.38
CA ALA A 566 -13.75 -3.66 28.98
C ALA A 566 -13.50 -5.18 28.93
N GLY A 567 -12.64 -5.58 27.99
CA GLY A 567 -12.09 -6.93 27.85
C GLY A 567 -10.59 -6.93 27.96
N PHE A 568 -10.05 -7.96 28.59
CA PHE A 568 -8.64 -8.09 28.90
C PHE A 568 -8.13 -9.45 28.47
N VAL A 569 -6.97 -9.48 27.82
CA VAL A 569 -6.37 -10.71 27.27
C VAL A 569 -4.89 -10.76 27.63
N ALA A 570 -4.46 -11.85 28.26
CA ALA A 570 -3.06 -12.14 28.48
C ALA A 570 -2.60 -13.28 27.57
N GLY A 571 -1.69 -12.98 26.65
CA GLY A 571 -1.01 -13.95 25.80
C GLY A 571 0.01 -14.78 26.56
N PRO A 572 0.50 -15.88 25.95
CA PRO A 572 1.47 -16.77 26.56
C PRO A 572 2.88 -16.14 26.61
N ARG A 573 3.69 -16.60 27.56
CA ARG A 573 5.14 -16.31 27.66
C ARG A 573 5.52 -14.85 27.91
N VAL A 574 4.58 -13.97 28.24
CA VAL A 574 4.87 -12.60 28.72
C VAL A 574 4.79 -12.61 30.23
N ALA A 575 5.90 -12.29 30.90
CA ALA A 575 6.05 -12.52 32.34
C ALA A 575 5.02 -11.76 33.20
N ARG A 576 4.66 -10.53 32.81
CA ARG A 576 3.73 -9.66 33.56
C ARG A 576 2.33 -9.60 32.98
N ALA A 577 2.05 -10.19 31.80
CA ALA A 577 0.78 -10.06 31.10
C ALA A 577 -0.44 -10.39 31.99
N GLN A 578 -0.42 -11.53 32.69
CA GLN A 578 -1.54 -11.94 33.54
C GLN A 578 -1.73 -10.98 34.73
N ALA A 579 -0.65 -10.50 35.36
CA ALA A 579 -0.71 -9.55 36.46
C ALA A 579 -1.27 -8.20 35.97
N GLU A 580 -0.79 -7.72 34.82
CA GLU A 580 -1.21 -6.49 34.16
C GLU A 580 -2.72 -6.49 33.87
N VAL A 581 -3.19 -7.46 33.11
CA VAL A 581 -4.62 -7.53 32.72
C VAL A 581 -5.53 -7.73 33.95
N THR A 582 -5.09 -8.52 34.94
CA THR A 582 -5.88 -8.75 36.15
C THR A 582 -5.97 -7.49 37.01
N ALA A 583 -4.89 -6.74 37.16
CA ALA A 583 -4.88 -5.48 37.91
C ALA A 583 -5.76 -4.43 37.24
N ALA A 584 -5.69 -4.31 35.91
CA ALA A 584 -6.50 -3.39 35.13
C ALA A 584 -8.00 -3.77 35.16
N ALA A 585 -8.33 -5.06 35.04
CA ALA A 585 -9.70 -5.57 35.06
C ALA A 585 -10.44 -5.24 36.36
N ARG A 586 -9.77 -5.17 37.51
CA ARG A 586 -10.37 -4.78 38.79
C ARG A 586 -10.94 -3.36 38.81
N LEU A 587 -10.52 -2.51 37.88
CA LEU A 587 -11.04 -1.15 37.73
C LEU A 587 -12.37 -1.10 36.95
N TRP A 588 -12.74 -2.21 36.26
CA TRP A 588 -13.87 -2.27 35.37
C TRP A 588 -14.92 -3.28 35.87
N ALA A 589 -16.09 -2.81 36.26
CA ALA A 589 -17.17 -3.69 36.70
C ALA A 589 -17.66 -4.56 35.54
N GLY A 590 -17.76 -5.87 35.75
CA GLY A 590 -18.25 -6.83 34.75
C GLY A 590 -17.31 -7.04 33.56
N SER A 591 -16.01 -6.76 33.73
CA SER A 591 -14.99 -7.01 32.69
C SER A 591 -14.80 -8.50 32.42
N THR A 592 -14.48 -8.82 31.16
CA THR A 592 -14.10 -10.18 30.73
C THR A 592 -12.58 -10.28 30.70
N VAL A 593 -12.03 -11.34 31.30
CA VAL A 593 -10.57 -11.60 31.34
C VAL A 593 -10.28 -12.96 30.75
N LEU A 594 -9.45 -13.03 29.73
CA LEU A 594 -8.94 -14.25 29.10
C LEU A 594 -7.47 -14.43 29.45
N THR A 595 -7.13 -15.55 30.06
CA THR A 595 -5.74 -15.89 30.46
C THR A 595 -5.49 -17.37 30.25
N GLY A 596 -4.21 -17.75 30.11
CA GLY A 596 -3.82 -19.15 30.00
C GLY A 596 -4.53 -19.86 28.83
N ALA A 597 -5.18 -21.00 29.09
CA ALA A 597 -5.84 -21.80 28.07
C ALA A 597 -7.06 -21.13 27.45
N ASP A 598 -7.67 -20.13 28.10
CA ASP A 598 -8.84 -19.43 27.61
C ASP A 598 -8.49 -18.31 26.59
N ALA A 599 -7.22 -17.90 26.49
CA ALA A 599 -6.77 -16.85 25.59
C ALA A 599 -6.56 -17.39 24.16
N THR A 600 -7.62 -17.93 23.56
CA THR A 600 -7.62 -18.44 22.17
C THR A 600 -8.08 -17.37 21.19
N ALA A 601 -7.73 -17.50 19.90
CA ALA A 601 -8.12 -16.56 18.86
C ALA A 601 -9.66 -16.42 18.76
N ALA A 602 -10.40 -17.52 18.88
CA ALA A 602 -11.85 -17.49 18.84
C ALA A 602 -12.44 -16.74 20.05
N ALA A 603 -11.93 -16.99 21.27
CA ALA A 603 -12.36 -16.29 22.47
C ALA A 603 -12.04 -14.79 22.42
N VAL A 604 -10.85 -14.41 21.95
CA VAL A 604 -10.42 -13.02 21.76
C VAL A 604 -11.31 -12.31 20.75
N THR A 605 -11.63 -12.96 19.62
CA THR A 605 -12.58 -12.42 18.61
C THR A 605 -13.96 -12.17 19.22
N GLY A 606 -14.47 -13.11 20.05
CA GLY A 606 -15.74 -12.95 20.75
C GLY A 606 -15.75 -11.78 21.74
N VAL A 607 -14.69 -11.65 22.54
CA VAL A 607 -14.53 -10.55 23.50
C VAL A 607 -14.39 -9.20 22.76
N ALA A 608 -13.52 -9.13 21.76
CA ALA A 608 -13.29 -7.92 20.96
C ALA A 608 -14.59 -7.40 20.32
N GLY A 609 -15.46 -8.31 19.84
CA GLY A 609 -16.76 -7.96 19.28
C GLY A 609 -17.80 -7.46 20.29
N SER A 610 -17.56 -7.59 21.61
CA SER A 610 -18.55 -7.30 22.66
C SER A 610 -18.20 -6.11 23.56
N VAL A 611 -16.94 -5.62 23.55
CA VAL A 611 -16.48 -4.60 24.47
C VAL A 611 -16.25 -3.25 23.80
N ASP A 612 -16.19 -2.19 24.61
CA ASP A 612 -15.85 -0.83 24.18
C ASP A 612 -14.35 -0.57 24.30
N VAL A 613 -13.70 -1.18 25.30
CA VAL A 613 -12.27 -1.07 25.57
C VAL A 613 -11.67 -2.48 25.53
N LEU A 614 -10.64 -2.70 24.72
CA LEU A 614 -9.91 -3.97 24.66
C LEU A 614 -8.46 -3.76 25.06
N HIS A 615 -7.96 -4.54 26.00
CA HIS A 615 -6.56 -4.56 26.40
C HIS A 615 -5.94 -5.92 26.08
N LEU A 616 -4.93 -5.93 25.20
CA LEU A 616 -4.18 -7.11 24.79
C LEU A 616 -2.74 -7.00 25.32
N SER A 617 -2.35 -7.89 26.23
CA SER A 617 -0.98 -8.01 26.72
C SER A 617 -0.39 -9.33 26.23
N ALA A 618 0.42 -9.28 25.17
CA ALA A 618 0.92 -10.44 24.47
C ALA A 618 2.19 -10.11 23.66
N HIS A 619 2.92 -11.13 23.21
CA HIS A 619 3.98 -10.89 22.22
C HIS A 619 3.40 -10.44 20.89
N GLY A 620 3.98 -9.41 20.31
CA GLY A 620 3.69 -8.98 18.95
C GLY A 620 4.42 -9.86 17.92
N ARG A 621 3.75 -10.16 16.82
CA ARG A 621 4.35 -10.83 15.65
C ARG A 621 4.22 -9.92 14.44
N HIS A 622 5.35 -9.71 13.78
CA HIS A 622 5.41 -8.86 12.60
C HIS A 622 5.48 -9.65 11.30
N SER A 623 4.82 -9.14 10.26
CA SER A 623 4.95 -9.58 8.89
C SER A 623 5.34 -8.41 7.98
N SER A 624 6.59 -8.39 7.53
CA SER A 624 7.11 -7.32 6.65
C SER A 624 6.51 -7.33 5.24
N GLU A 625 5.95 -8.46 4.81
CA GLU A 625 5.39 -8.61 3.47
C GLU A 625 3.93 -8.16 3.37
N ASN A 626 3.14 -8.43 4.43
CA ASN A 626 1.76 -8.00 4.51
C ASN A 626 1.42 -7.63 5.96
N PRO A 627 1.13 -6.35 6.26
CA PRO A 627 0.81 -5.88 7.61
C PRO A 627 -0.38 -6.59 8.26
N LEU A 628 -1.32 -7.12 7.49
CA LEU A 628 -2.48 -7.84 8.02
C LEU A 628 -2.16 -9.26 8.51
N PHE A 629 -0.98 -9.82 8.18
CA PHE A 629 -0.46 -11.03 8.84
C PHE A 629 0.38 -10.72 10.08
N SER A 630 0.55 -9.45 10.43
CA SER A 630 1.01 -9.07 11.77
C SER A 630 -0.10 -9.37 12.79
N GLY A 631 0.27 -9.72 14.01
CA GLY A 631 -0.70 -10.11 15.01
C GLY A 631 -0.10 -10.19 16.40
N VAL A 632 -0.88 -10.67 17.35
CA VAL A 632 -0.46 -10.96 18.73
C VAL A 632 -0.50 -12.45 18.97
N GLU A 633 0.50 -12.97 19.69
CA GLU A 633 0.61 -14.39 20.00
C GLU A 633 -0.42 -14.79 21.09
N LEU A 634 -1.25 -15.77 20.78
CA LEU A 634 -2.21 -16.37 21.71
C LEU A 634 -1.84 -17.85 21.96
N VAL A 635 -2.62 -18.52 22.81
CA VAL A 635 -2.30 -19.90 23.22
C VAL A 635 -2.40 -20.90 22.07
N ASP A 636 -3.28 -20.64 21.12
CA ASP A 636 -3.52 -21.45 19.90
C ASP A 636 -2.84 -20.90 18.65
N GLY A 637 -1.93 -19.92 18.80
CA GLY A 637 -1.16 -19.28 17.74
C GLY A 637 -1.53 -17.79 17.55
N PRO A 638 -0.99 -17.13 16.51
CA PRO A 638 -1.16 -15.68 16.33
C PRO A 638 -2.60 -15.30 15.95
N TRP A 639 -3.09 -14.24 16.56
CA TRP A 639 -4.31 -13.55 16.18
C TRP A 639 -3.95 -12.38 15.26
N PHE A 640 -4.34 -12.46 14.00
CA PHE A 640 -3.87 -11.61 12.91
C PHE A 640 -4.70 -10.34 12.73
N GLY A 641 -4.19 -9.38 11.96
CA GLY A 641 -4.95 -8.26 11.43
C GLY A 641 -6.17 -8.70 10.61
N TYR A 642 -6.09 -9.80 9.88
CA TYR A 642 -7.23 -10.39 9.17
C TYR A 642 -8.35 -10.89 10.10
N ASP A 643 -8.06 -11.28 11.33
CA ASP A 643 -9.10 -11.61 12.33
C ASP A 643 -9.86 -10.34 12.77
N ILE A 644 -9.18 -9.19 12.80
CA ILE A 644 -9.80 -7.89 13.11
C ILE A 644 -10.82 -7.52 12.03
N ASP A 645 -10.53 -7.80 10.77
CA ASP A 645 -11.44 -7.52 9.64
C ASP A 645 -12.74 -8.36 9.72
N GLN A 646 -12.70 -9.51 10.40
CA GLN A 646 -13.89 -10.38 10.61
C GLN A 646 -14.80 -9.91 11.76
N LEU A 647 -14.39 -8.92 12.58
CA LEU A 647 -15.18 -8.42 13.70
C LEU A 647 -16.42 -7.67 13.18
N THR A 648 -17.61 -8.05 13.65
CA THR A 648 -18.86 -7.34 13.34
C THR A 648 -19.00 -6.02 14.07
N ARG A 649 -18.40 -5.92 15.27
CA ARG A 649 -18.27 -4.71 16.08
C ARG A 649 -16.83 -4.58 16.55
N VAL A 650 -16.31 -3.36 16.63
CA VAL A 650 -14.93 -3.07 17.04
C VAL A 650 -14.93 -2.23 18.31
N PRO A 651 -14.01 -2.49 19.24
CA PRO A 651 -13.79 -1.63 20.40
C PRO A 651 -13.45 -0.20 19.97
N ASP A 652 -13.98 0.79 20.68
CA ASP A 652 -13.62 2.19 20.41
C ASP A 652 -12.18 2.51 20.85
N VAL A 653 -11.70 1.84 21.93
CA VAL A 653 -10.35 2.00 22.48
C VAL A 653 -9.64 0.66 22.56
N VAL A 654 -8.45 0.57 22.01
CA VAL A 654 -7.60 -0.62 22.05
C VAL A 654 -6.25 -0.27 22.68
N LEU A 655 -5.83 -1.04 23.69
CA LEU A 655 -4.53 -0.95 24.32
C LEU A 655 -3.71 -2.19 23.92
N LEU A 656 -2.56 -1.98 23.31
CA LEU A 656 -1.64 -3.03 22.88
C LEU A 656 -0.37 -2.98 23.73
N SER A 657 -0.30 -3.84 24.73
CA SER A 657 0.90 -4.15 25.49
C SER A 657 1.61 -5.31 24.82
N ALA A 658 2.22 -5.04 23.68
CA ALA A 658 2.93 -6.02 22.88
C ALA A 658 4.42 -5.64 22.84
N CYS A 659 5.23 -6.35 23.63
CA CYS A 659 6.68 -6.24 23.61
C CYS A 659 7.26 -7.31 22.67
N GLU A 660 8.39 -7.03 22.03
CA GLU A 660 9.10 -7.84 21.04
C GLU A 660 8.57 -7.77 19.58
N VAL A 661 8.53 -6.59 19.06
CA VAL A 661 8.55 -6.40 17.60
C VAL A 661 9.99 -6.29 17.06
N GLY A 662 10.98 -6.61 17.86
CA GLY A 662 12.35 -6.20 17.68
C GLY A 662 13.40 -7.26 17.38
N ARG A 663 13.16 -8.35 16.59
CA ARG A 663 14.25 -9.28 16.22
C ARG A 663 14.44 -9.60 14.74
N SER A 664 13.81 -8.93 13.84
CA SER A 664 14.14 -9.02 12.40
C SER A 664 14.22 -7.63 11.80
N GLU A 665 15.06 -7.44 10.79
CA GLU A 665 15.38 -6.17 10.12
C GLU A 665 14.17 -5.25 9.96
N VAL A 666 14.03 -4.32 10.91
CA VAL A 666 12.89 -3.40 11.04
C VAL A 666 13.05 -2.29 10.03
N ARG A 667 12.13 -2.14 9.12
CA ARG A 667 11.89 -0.88 8.43
C ARG A 667 11.07 -0.01 9.38
N TYR A 668 11.76 0.89 10.06
CA TYR A 668 11.29 1.92 10.99
C TYR A 668 9.78 2.19 11.01
N GLY A 669 9.07 1.78 12.06
CA GLY A 669 7.71 2.18 12.38
C GLY A 669 6.59 1.55 11.54
N GLU A 670 6.86 0.74 10.54
CA GLU A 670 5.84 0.08 9.71
C GLU A 670 5.11 -1.06 10.45
N GLU A 671 5.69 -1.61 11.49
CA GLU A 671 5.19 -2.80 12.20
C GLU A 671 4.01 -2.52 13.13
N LEU A 672 4.15 -1.55 14.00
CA LEU A 672 3.04 -1.06 14.83
C LEU A 672 2.01 -0.33 13.99
N ILE A 673 2.44 0.29 12.90
CA ILE A 673 1.55 0.88 11.91
C ILE A 673 0.67 -0.23 11.30
N GLY A 674 1.18 -1.44 11.08
CA GLY A 674 0.41 -2.57 10.59
C GLY A 674 -0.80 -2.90 11.47
N MET A 675 -0.58 -3.23 12.75
CA MET A 675 -1.67 -3.55 13.69
C MET A 675 -2.52 -2.33 14.04
N THR A 676 -1.92 -1.18 14.28
CA THR A 676 -2.64 0.08 14.55
C THR A 676 -3.50 0.47 13.36
N ALA A 677 -2.96 0.37 12.14
CA ALA A 677 -3.70 0.64 10.92
C ALA A 677 -4.86 -0.35 10.72
N ALA A 678 -4.67 -1.64 11.01
CA ALA A 678 -5.75 -2.65 10.95
C ALA A 678 -6.89 -2.30 11.91
N TRP A 679 -6.59 -1.95 13.17
CA TRP A 679 -7.61 -1.53 14.14
C TRP A 679 -8.34 -0.26 13.71
N GLN A 680 -7.61 0.75 13.26
CA GLN A 680 -8.19 2.01 12.78
C GLN A 680 -9.02 1.80 11.51
N HIS A 681 -8.55 0.94 10.60
CA HIS A 681 -9.29 0.56 9.40
C HIS A 681 -10.58 -0.19 9.76
N ALA A 682 -10.52 -1.10 10.74
CA ALA A 682 -11.70 -1.78 11.25
C ALA A 682 -12.68 -0.85 11.98
N GLY A 683 -12.28 0.36 12.36
CA GLY A 683 -13.12 1.38 12.95
C GLY A 683 -12.84 1.70 14.42
N ALA A 684 -11.76 1.20 15.02
CA ALA A 684 -11.32 1.64 16.33
C ALA A 684 -10.99 3.14 16.31
N ARG A 685 -11.44 3.87 17.33
CA ARG A 685 -11.24 5.31 17.40
C ARG A 685 -9.87 5.68 17.93
N THR A 686 -9.38 4.89 18.88
CA THR A 686 -8.11 5.11 19.55
C THR A 686 -7.38 3.79 19.76
N VAL A 687 -6.10 3.77 19.43
CA VAL A 687 -5.19 2.66 19.72
C VAL A 687 -4.02 3.22 20.52
N ILE A 688 -3.77 2.68 21.72
CA ILE A 688 -2.56 2.97 22.50
C ILE A 688 -1.61 1.80 22.29
N ALA A 689 -0.45 2.07 21.72
CA ALA A 689 0.53 1.03 21.40
C ALA A 689 1.97 1.59 21.52
N SER A 690 2.93 0.72 21.67
CA SER A 690 4.34 1.12 21.66
C SER A 690 4.99 0.91 20.29
N ALA A 691 5.81 1.87 19.89
CA ALA A 691 6.59 1.83 18.66
C ALA A 691 7.93 1.09 18.81
N ALA A 692 8.32 0.72 20.03
CA ALA A 692 9.58 0.04 20.36
C ALA A 692 9.36 -0.96 21.50
N ALA A 693 10.38 -1.72 21.84
CA ALA A 693 10.34 -2.59 23.00
C ALA A 693 10.04 -1.79 24.29
N VAL A 694 9.24 -2.36 25.16
CA VAL A 694 8.90 -1.81 26.47
C VAL A 694 9.30 -2.80 27.55
N ASN A 695 9.84 -2.30 28.64
CA ASN A 695 10.06 -3.12 29.83
C ASN A 695 8.70 -3.54 30.42
N ASP A 696 8.54 -4.82 30.81
CA ASP A 696 7.27 -5.38 31.29
C ASP A 696 6.71 -4.65 32.53
N ASP A 697 7.58 -4.24 33.47
CA ASP A 697 7.16 -3.50 34.67
C ASP A 697 6.70 -2.07 34.30
N ALA A 698 7.43 -1.40 33.41
CA ALA A 698 7.04 -0.07 32.92
C ALA A 698 5.72 -0.11 32.13
N ALA A 699 5.51 -1.15 31.30
CA ALA A 699 4.26 -1.37 30.58
C ALA A 699 3.09 -1.55 31.57
N HIS A 700 3.24 -2.43 32.56
CA HIS A 700 2.25 -2.67 33.60
C HIS A 700 1.82 -1.37 34.30
N ASP A 701 2.79 -0.59 34.77
CA ASP A 701 2.49 0.63 35.55
C ASP A 701 1.81 1.70 34.70
N VAL A 702 2.31 1.95 33.49
CA VAL A 702 1.75 2.94 32.56
C VAL A 702 0.34 2.54 32.14
N LEU A 703 0.12 1.29 31.70
CA LEU A 703 -1.19 0.89 31.21
C LEU A 703 -2.24 0.78 32.32
N LEU A 704 -1.84 0.39 33.53
CA LEU A 704 -2.71 0.49 34.70
C LEU A 704 -3.07 1.96 35.01
N GLY A 705 -2.11 2.88 34.88
CA GLY A 705 -2.35 4.34 34.98
C GLY A 705 -3.34 4.83 33.93
N VAL A 706 -3.19 4.39 32.66
CA VAL A 706 -4.14 4.70 31.59
C VAL A 706 -5.55 4.24 31.97
N HIS A 707 -5.74 2.99 32.43
CA HIS A 707 -7.08 2.51 32.83
C HIS A 707 -7.67 3.33 33.98
N ARG A 708 -6.87 3.80 34.96
CA ARG A 708 -7.34 4.72 36.01
C ARG A 708 -7.82 6.03 35.40
N GLY A 709 -7.07 6.62 34.47
CA GLY A 709 -7.44 7.85 33.76
C GLY A 709 -8.74 7.70 32.97
N LEU A 710 -8.87 6.60 32.18
CA LEU A 710 -10.10 6.30 31.42
C LEU A 710 -11.31 6.16 32.35
N ARG A 711 -11.15 5.47 33.49
CA ARG A 711 -12.24 5.36 34.50
C ARG A 711 -12.57 6.66 35.20
N ALA A 712 -11.61 7.59 35.28
CA ALA A 712 -11.84 8.96 35.79
C ALA A 712 -12.45 9.89 34.72
N GLY A 713 -12.70 9.41 33.48
CA GLY A 713 -13.34 10.18 32.42
C GLY A 713 -12.37 10.99 31.56
N LEU A 714 -11.05 10.76 31.69
CA LEU A 714 -10.07 11.38 30.79
C LEU A 714 -10.18 10.79 29.39
N ASP A 715 -9.93 11.61 28.37
CA ASP A 715 -9.72 11.07 27.03
C ASP A 715 -8.45 10.21 26.97
N PRO A 716 -8.34 9.26 26.02
CA PRO A 716 -7.24 8.29 26.01
C PRO A 716 -5.84 8.93 25.93
N ALA A 717 -5.67 10.05 25.21
CA ALA A 717 -4.38 10.71 25.11
C ALA A 717 -4.01 11.46 26.42
N ALA A 718 -4.99 12.05 27.08
CA ALA A 718 -4.79 12.67 28.39
C ALA A 718 -4.50 11.60 29.47
N ALA A 719 -5.21 10.45 29.41
CA ALA A 719 -4.97 9.33 30.31
C ALA A 719 -3.54 8.77 30.14
N LEU A 720 -3.05 8.65 28.89
CA LEU A 720 -1.67 8.23 28.62
C LEU A 720 -0.66 9.27 29.12
N ALA A 721 -0.87 10.55 28.85
CA ALA A 721 0.02 11.62 29.29
C ALA A 721 0.16 11.68 30.82
N ALA A 722 -0.94 11.47 31.55
CA ALA A 722 -0.94 11.42 33.01
C ALA A 722 -0.29 10.14 33.59
N ALA A 723 -0.23 9.06 32.81
CA ALA A 723 0.32 7.78 33.21
C ALA A 723 1.82 7.62 32.90
N LEU A 724 2.33 8.36 31.91
CA LEU A 724 3.74 8.32 31.54
C LEU A 724 4.60 8.95 32.64
N PRO A 725 5.62 8.25 33.18
CA PRO A 725 6.52 8.81 34.17
C PRO A 725 7.37 9.91 33.53
N PRO A 726 7.80 10.92 34.31
CA PRO A 726 8.83 11.83 33.83
C PRO A 726 10.11 11.03 33.58
N PRO A 727 10.85 11.35 32.51
CA PRO A 727 12.08 10.64 32.18
C PRO A 727 13.12 10.89 33.30
N ASP A 728 13.60 9.82 33.87
CA ASP A 728 14.73 9.81 34.79
C ASP A 728 15.72 8.71 34.42
N GLU A 729 16.95 8.77 35.01
CA GLU A 729 17.99 7.76 34.73
C GLU A 729 17.66 6.39 35.37
N GLY A 730 16.74 6.35 36.33
CA GLY A 730 16.36 5.16 37.09
C GLY A 730 15.26 4.31 36.43
N THR A 731 14.40 4.93 35.61
CA THR A 731 13.19 4.30 35.07
C THR A 731 13.35 3.91 33.58
N PRO A 732 13.03 2.67 33.17
CA PRO A 732 13.00 2.31 31.78
C PRO A 732 12.00 3.16 30.99
N PRO A 733 12.31 3.52 29.74
CA PRO A 733 11.40 4.29 28.91
C PRO A 733 10.13 3.49 28.57
N ALA A 734 8.99 4.19 28.51
CA ALA A 734 7.71 3.61 28.08
C ALA A 734 7.23 4.36 26.80
N PRO A 735 7.68 3.96 25.60
CA PRO A 735 7.43 4.67 24.35
C PRO A 735 6.02 4.44 23.80
N PHE A 736 5.00 4.47 24.65
CA PHE A 736 3.62 4.39 24.22
C PHE A 736 3.17 5.66 23.48
N VAL A 737 2.36 5.45 22.45
CA VAL A 737 1.77 6.49 21.61
C VAL A 737 0.27 6.27 21.53
N CYS A 738 -0.51 7.35 21.60
CA CYS A 738 -1.96 7.34 21.39
C CYS A 738 -2.25 7.67 19.91
N PHE A 739 -2.72 6.68 19.15
CA PHE A 739 -3.12 6.82 17.76
C PHE A 739 -4.64 6.98 17.66
N ALA A 740 -5.12 7.94 16.80
CA ALA A 740 -6.55 8.19 16.58
C ALA A 740 -6.91 8.48 15.11
#